data_56f66df5e28ea2c5a9c0ba7867deee00
#
_entry.id   56f66df5e28ea2c5a9c0ba7867deee00
#
_cell.length_a   1.000
_cell.length_b   1.000
_cell.length_c   1.000
_cell.angle_alpha   90.00
_cell.angle_beta   90.00
_cell.angle_gamma   90.00
#
_symmetry.space_group_name_H-M   'P 1'
#
loop_
_entity.id
_entity.type
_entity.pdbx_description
1 polymer ?
#
loop_
_entity_poly.entity_id
_entity_poly.type
_entity_poly.pdbx_seq_one_letter_code
_entity_poly.pdbx_strand_id
1 'polypeptide(L)'
;MNYFASDLRVVGTRPIRPDGVDKVTGRAVFAADTRVAGMLWGKILRSPHAHAGIVSIDTSKAAALPGVHAVVTAADFPDIPSEEAFVGEGPMNFRDLALNCMARSKVLYEGHALAAVAATTQAIADQAVGLIEVVYDVLPHVIDVEAAMAPDAPVLHDDLFTTGVEPKPTRASNIAKVVTFRKGDADAGLRDADVVVEGRYTTQPVHQAYIEPHACLASVAPDGQVQIHSSSQGHFMVRAYTAKLLGLNISDIRVNPAEIGGGFGGKTLVYLEPVAVALSKKCGRPVKLQMTREEVFRGSGPTSGATVEVTLGAKRDGTIVAARQVLKYQAGAFPGSPIGPGCMCGFAMYDLPNVDVVGYDVVSNRPKVAAYRAPGAPITSFAVESLMDELAGRLGIDALALREKNAARNGTKTHYGPTHQNIGFTAVLDAVKAHPHWKAPLKDGQGRGLATGFWFNIGGESTAQVHVNEDGSVTAATGSPDIGGSRASIGMMVAEVLGVPATAVRTIVADTASIGFTHLTGGSRVTFATGMAATQAAETVVEDLKRRAAQIWDIPVEAVEWKDGMAYPAGSNAGAFEPLDLAALALKAARTGGPIQAEVAVNAQGAGPGFGAHICDVSVDRETGAVTIERYTAIQDVGKAIHPSYVEGQIQGGAAQGIGWALNEEYIYNDRGQMENPGFLDYRVPVASDVPMIEAVLVEVPNPRHPFGAR
;
A
#
# COMPACT_ATOMS: atom_id res chain seq x y z
N MET A 1 17.09 -9.62 -20.50
CA MET A 1 16.96 -11.08 -20.75
C MET A 1 15.70 -11.64 -20.13
N ASN A 2 15.27 -12.84 -20.49
CA ASN A 2 14.13 -13.53 -19.90
C ASN A 2 14.64 -14.74 -19.10
N TYR A 3 14.77 -14.60 -17.78
CA TYR A 3 15.39 -15.59 -16.91
C TYR A 3 14.42 -16.68 -16.44
N PHE A 4 13.10 -16.47 -16.48
CA PHE A 4 12.15 -17.45 -15.92
C PHE A 4 12.07 -18.76 -16.75
N ALA A 5 12.67 -18.80 -17.93
CA ALA A 5 12.81 -20.01 -18.76
C ALA A 5 14.15 -20.75 -18.55
N SER A 6 15.03 -20.26 -17.67
CA SER A 6 16.33 -20.85 -17.34
C SER A 6 16.34 -21.52 -15.98
N ASP A 7 17.36 -22.33 -15.69
CA ASP A 7 17.61 -22.89 -14.36
C ASP A 7 18.11 -21.79 -13.41
N LEU A 8 17.23 -21.33 -12.52
CA LEU A 8 17.53 -20.30 -11.53
C LEU A 8 18.23 -20.90 -10.33
N ARG A 9 19.25 -20.20 -9.81
CA ARG A 9 20.09 -20.66 -8.70
C ARG A 9 19.82 -19.93 -7.39
N VAL A 10 19.42 -18.66 -7.48
CA VAL A 10 19.16 -17.77 -6.35
C VAL A 10 17.67 -17.44 -6.26
N VAL A 11 17.08 -16.99 -7.34
CA VAL A 11 15.64 -16.71 -7.41
C VAL A 11 14.85 -18.01 -7.21
N GLY A 12 13.84 -17.98 -6.34
CA GLY A 12 13.07 -19.16 -5.95
C GLY A 12 13.64 -19.93 -4.77
N THR A 13 14.81 -19.57 -4.26
CA THR A 13 15.38 -20.12 -3.03
C THR A 13 14.89 -19.37 -1.78
N ARG A 14 15.30 -19.82 -0.59
CA ARG A 14 14.85 -19.29 0.71
C ARG A 14 16.03 -18.81 1.57
N PRO A 15 16.82 -17.80 1.13
CA PRO A 15 17.93 -17.29 1.93
C PRO A 15 17.44 -16.65 3.22
N ILE A 16 18.30 -16.60 4.23
CA ILE A 16 18.01 -15.91 5.49
C ILE A 16 17.81 -14.42 5.22
N ARG A 17 16.87 -13.83 5.92
CA ARG A 17 16.52 -12.41 5.84
C ARG A 17 17.74 -11.51 6.17
N PRO A 18 18.20 -10.63 5.25
CA PRO A 18 19.43 -9.86 5.45
C PRO A 18 19.32 -8.80 6.55
N ASP A 19 18.10 -8.25 6.78
CA ASP A 19 17.82 -7.23 7.80
C ASP A 19 17.26 -7.82 9.11
N GLY A 20 17.10 -9.15 9.20
CA GLY A 20 16.43 -9.80 10.31
C GLY A 20 17.18 -9.65 11.63
N VAL A 21 18.52 -9.77 11.61
CA VAL A 21 19.35 -9.64 12.81
C VAL A 21 19.22 -8.26 13.44
N ASP A 22 19.25 -7.19 12.64
CA ASP A 22 19.11 -5.82 13.14
C ASP A 22 17.75 -5.59 13.79
N LYS A 23 16.66 -6.14 13.19
CA LYS A 23 15.31 -6.04 13.73
C LYS A 23 15.14 -6.78 15.06
N VAL A 24 15.62 -8.00 15.19
CA VAL A 24 15.45 -8.79 16.42
C VAL A 24 16.43 -8.44 17.54
N THR A 25 17.50 -7.71 17.25
CA THR A 25 18.49 -7.24 18.24
C THR A 25 18.30 -5.77 18.64
N GLY A 26 17.30 -5.07 18.05
CA GLY A 26 17.04 -3.66 18.32
C GLY A 26 18.04 -2.70 17.67
N ARG A 27 18.86 -3.15 16.71
CA ARG A 27 19.78 -2.28 15.96
C ARG A 27 19.12 -1.58 14.77
N ALA A 28 17.98 -2.09 14.32
CA ALA A 28 17.18 -1.43 13.27
C ALA A 28 16.71 -0.05 13.77
N VAL A 29 16.94 0.99 12.95
CA VAL A 29 16.61 2.38 13.31
C VAL A 29 15.33 2.80 12.63
N PHE A 30 14.26 2.94 13.41
CA PHE A 30 12.99 3.47 12.98
C PHE A 30 12.97 5.00 13.10
N ALA A 31 11.99 5.68 12.50
CA ALA A 31 11.95 7.15 12.54
C ALA A 31 11.87 7.71 13.97
N ALA A 32 11.16 7.04 14.87
CA ALA A 32 11.10 7.39 16.28
C ALA A 32 12.45 7.28 17.01
N ASP A 33 13.35 6.42 16.54
CA ASP A 33 14.68 6.20 17.15
C ASP A 33 15.70 7.23 16.69
N THR A 34 15.44 7.92 15.57
CA THR A 34 16.37 8.92 15.03
C THR A 34 16.59 10.05 16.03
N ARG A 35 17.84 10.36 16.33
CA ARG A 35 18.25 11.43 17.25
C ARG A 35 19.36 12.25 16.62
N VAL A 36 19.23 13.57 16.76
CA VAL A 36 20.25 14.53 16.32
C VAL A 36 20.53 15.54 17.43
N ALA A 37 21.74 16.10 17.46
CA ALA A 37 22.12 17.06 18.47
C ALA A 37 21.21 18.30 18.45
N GLY A 38 20.80 18.76 19.63
CA GLY A 38 19.97 19.95 19.78
C GLY A 38 18.50 19.77 19.37
N MET A 39 18.04 18.55 19.06
CA MET A 39 16.64 18.33 18.67
C MET A 39 15.65 18.72 19.77
N LEU A 40 14.47 19.15 19.32
CA LEU A 40 13.31 19.43 20.14
C LEU A 40 12.27 18.32 19.98
N TRP A 41 11.40 18.19 20.97
CA TRP A 41 10.23 17.33 20.96
C TRP A 41 9.01 18.12 20.51
N GLY A 42 8.32 17.62 19.52
CA GLY A 42 7.08 18.23 19.04
C GLY A 42 5.86 17.46 19.54
N LYS A 43 4.75 18.19 19.71
CA LYS A 43 3.43 17.64 20.04
C LYS A 43 2.37 18.40 19.27
N ILE A 44 1.31 17.69 18.83
CA ILE A 44 0.18 18.27 18.09
C ILE A 44 -1.05 18.35 19.02
N LEU A 45 -1.69 19.51 19.05
CA LEU A 45 -3.03 19.67 19.62
C LEU A 45 -4.06 19.15 18.62
N ARG A 46 -4.96 18.29 19.09
CA ARG A 46 -6.01 17.68 18.26
C ARG A 46 -7.40 18.07 18.77
N SER A 47 -8.34 18.20 17.84
CA SER A 47 -9.73 18.51 18.13
C SER A 47 -10.41 17.40 18.94
N PRO A 48 -11.17 17.75 20.01
CA PRO A 48 -12.07 16.82 20.67
C PRO A 48 -13.44 16.70 19.99
N HIS A 49 -13.70 17.50 18.93
CA HIS A 49 -15.00 17.57 18.25
C HIS A 49 -14.95 16.90 16.89
N ALA A 50 -16.00 16.21 16.54
CA ALA A 50 -16.18 15.62 15.22
C ALA A 50 -16.40 16.68 14.13
N HIS A 51 -17.09 17.80 14.47
CA HIS A 51 -17.34 18.91 13.54
C HIS A 51 -17.51 20.20 14.33
N ALA A 52 -16.69 21.21 14.03
CA ALA A 52 -16.82 22.52 14.64
C ALA A 52 -16.13 23.60 13.79
N GLY A 53 -16.67 24.80 13.80
CA GLY A 53 -15.97 26.01 13.37
C GLY A 53 -14.88 26.36 14.39
N ILE A 54 -13.75 26.87 13.93
CA ILE A 54 -12.66 27.39 14.76
C ILE A 54 -12.87 28.90 14.89
N VAL A 55 -13.32 29.37 16.03
CA VAL A 55 -13.53 30.82 16.28
C VAL A 55 -12.21 31.49 16.58
N SER A 56 -11.39 30.91 17.45
CA SER A 56 -10.04 31.40 17.77
C SER A 56 -9.15 30.30 18.32
N ILE A 57 -7.84 30.48 18.16
CA ILE A 57 -6.79 29.67 18.80
C ILE A 57 -5.83 30.63 19.48
N ASP A 58 -5.77 30.62 20.81
CA ASP A 58 -4.81 31.39 21.61
C ASP A 58 -3.64 30.49 22.03
N THR A 59 -2.47 30.78 21.50
CA THR A 59 -1.22 30.06 21.77
C THR A 59 -0.31 30.78 22.75
N SER A 60 -0.71 31.95 23.28
CA SER A 60 0.16 32.85 24.05
C SER A 60 0.73 32.20 25.32
N LYS A 61 -0.09 31.46 26.07
CA LYS A 61 0.33 30.75 27.30
C LYS A 61 1.31 29.60 26.96
N ALA A 62 1.06 28.88 25.90
CA ALA A 62 1.95 27.80 25.43
C ALA A 62 3.30 28.38 24.97
N ALA A 63 3.29 29.44 24.20
CA ALA A 63 4.50 30.11 23.72
C ALA A 63 5.36 30.71 24.84
N ALA A 64 4.71 31.15 25.93
CA ALA A 64 5.41 31.73 27.10
C ALA A 64 5.97 30.67 28.08
N LEU A 65 5.62 29.37 27.90
CA LEU A 65 6.10 28.31 28.81
C LEU A 65 7.61 28.10 28.63
N PRO A 66 8.42 28.18 29.71
CA PRO A 66 9.85 27.93 29.61
C PRO A 66 10.19 26.57 28.99
N GLY A 67 11.07 26.58 28.01
CA GLY A 67 11.44 25.36 27.26
C GLY A 67 10.64 25.16 25.99
N VAL A 68 9.61 25.93 25.70
CA VAL A 68 8.95 25.98 24.38
C VAL A 68 9.74 26.91 23.45
N HIS A 69 9.98 26.49 22.24
CA HIS A 69 10.77 27.20 21.23
C HIS A 69 9.96 27.62 20.02
N ALA A 70 8.90 26.90 19.68
CA ALA A 70 7.98 27.27 18.61
C ALA A 70 6.58 26.74 18.88
N VAL A 71 5.58 27.49 18.41
CA VAL A 71 4.19 27.06 18.26
C VAL A 71 3.75 27.41 16.86
N VAL A 72 3.11 26.48 16.15
CA VAL A 72 2.55 26.69 14.80
C VAL A 72 1.07 26.37 14.78
N THR A 73 0.35 27.08 13.92
CA THR A 73 -1.06 26.87 13.60
C THR A 73 -1.22 26.88 12.08
N ALA A 74 -2.44 26.75 11.56
CA ALA A 74 -2.68 26.88 10.13
C ALA A 74 -2.24 28.23 9.53
N ALA A 75 -2.08 29.29 10.36
CA ALA A 75 -1.58 30.60 9.90
C ALA A 75 -0.09 30.55 9.47
N ASP A 76 0.66 29.56 9.94
CA ASP A 76 2.08 29.37 9.57
C ASP A 76 2.23 28.58 8.25
N PHE A 77 1.14 28.12 7.66
CA PHE A 77 1.13 27.41 6.36
C PHE A 77 0.56 28.28 5.26
N PRO A 78 1.08 28.18 4.03
CA PRO A 78 0.49 28.89 2.90
C PRO A 78 -0.97 28.53 2.69
N ASP A 79 -1.75 29.44 2.12
CA ASP A 79 -3.07 29.10 1.60
C ASP A 79 -2.90 28.49 0.20
N ILE A 80 -3.32 27.22 0.08
CA ILE A 80 -3.12 26.44 -1.14
C ILE A 80 -4.42 26.41 -1.93
N PRO A 81 -4.41 26.78 -3.23
CA PRO A 81 -5.59 26.71 -4.07
C PRO A 81 -6.01 25.24 -4.27
N SER A 82 -7.30 25.03 -4.53
CA SER A 82 -7.84 23.74 -4.92
C SER A 82 -7.25 23.32 -6.27
N GLU A 83 -6.32 22.38 -6.25
CA GLU A 83 -5.63 21.85 -7.42
C GLU A 83 -5.49 20.33 -7.28
N GLU A 84 -6.02 19.61 -8.26
CA GLU A 84 -5.80 18.16 -8.36
C GLU A 84 -4.52 17.87 -9.14
N ALA A 85 -3.72 16.97 -8.61
CA ALA A 85 -2.59 16.38 -9.31
C ALA A 85 -2.60 14.87 -9.13
N PHE A 86 -2.15 14.15 -10.16
CA PHE A 86 -1.94 12.71 -10.06
C PHE A 86 -0.57 12.47 -9.42
N VAL A 87 -0.57 12.27 -8.10
CA VAL A 87 0.63 12.05 -7.30
C VAL A 87 0.35 10.92 -6.31
N GLY A 88 1.30 10.02 -6.12
CA GLY A 88 1.09 8.85 -5.27
C GLY A 88 0.22 7.78 -5.95
N GLU A 89 -0.73 7.19 -5.24
CA GLU A 89 -1.57 6.10 -5.74
C GLU A 89 -2.79 6.57 -6.54
N GLY A 90 -3.02 7.87 -6.65
CA GLY A 90 -4.17 8.42 -7.36
C GLY A 90 -4.21 9.95 -7.37
N PRO A 91 -5.30 10.52 -7.91
CA PRO A 91 -5.50 11.96 -7.89
C PRO A 91 -5.65 12.47 -6.44
N MET A 92 -5.00 13.59 -6.14
CA MET A 92 -5.01 14.22 -4.83
C MET A 92 -5.20 15.72 -4.96
N ASN A 93 -6.04 16.29 -4.11
CA ASN A 93 -6.20 17.73 -3.97
C ASN A 93 -5.26 18.23 -2.87
N PHE A 94 -4.32 19.11 -3.22
CA PHE A 94 -3.32 19.60 -2.28
C PHE A 94 -3.89 20.52 -1.21
N ARG A 95 -4.98 21.27 -1.50
CA ARG A 95 -5.69 22.04 -0.46
C ARG A 95 -6.25 21.10 0.61
N ASP A 96 -6.90 20.02 0.20
CA ASP A 96 -7.48 19.05 1.12
C ASP A 96 -6.40 18.36 1.94
N LEU A 97 -5.26 18.03 1.32
CA LEU A 97 -4.11 17.47 2.04
C LEU A 97 -3.54 18.45 3.08
N ALA A 98 -3.43 19.74 2.74
CA ALA A 98 -2.96 20.78 3.65
C ALA A 98 -3.92 20.95 4.83
N LEU A 99 -5.23 21.02 4.56
CA LEU A 99 -6.27 21.12 5.57
C LEU A 99 -6.31 19.89 6.48
N ASN A 100 -6.07 18.69 5.93
CA ASN A 100 -5.99 17.46 6.74
C ASN A 100 -4.75 17.44 7.65
N CYS A 101 -3.63 18.04 7.24
CA CYS A 101 -2.44 18.19 8.08
C CYS A 101 -2.62 19.22 9.21
N MET A 102 -3.41 20.29 8.96
CA MET A 102 -3.64 21.36 9.95
C MET A 102 -4.96 22.10 9.60
N ALA A 103 -5.95 21.96 10.48
CA ALA A 103 -7.26 22.60 10.32
C ALA A 103 -7.14 24.13 10.34
N ARG A 104 -7.78 24.82 9.39
CA ARG A 104 -7.70 26.29 9.26
C ARG A 104 -8.94 27.00 9.81
N SER A 105 -10.13 26.64 9.34
CA SER A 105 -11.38 27.30 9.74
C SER A 105 -12.41 26.36 10.37
N LYS A 106 -12.35 25.08 10.02
CA LYS A 106 -13.22 24.03 10.57
C LYS A 106 -12.41 22.80 10.95
N VAL A 107 -12.76 22.15 12.04
CA VAL A 107 -12.39 20.77 12.32
C VAL A 107 -13.47 19.86 11.74
N LEU A 108 -13.08 18.78 11.10
CA LEU A 108 -13.96 17.91 10.35
C LEU A 108 -14.05 16.48 10.90
N TYR A 109 -13.22 16.18 11.92
CA TYR A 109 -13.27 14.90 12.64
C TYR A 109 -12.59 15.05 14.00
N GLU A 110 -12.95 14.20 14.95
CA GLU A 110 -12.24 14.09 16.22
C GLU A 110 -10.82 13.58 15.98
N GLY A 111 -9.83 14.32 16.52
CA GLY A 111 -8.41 14.06 16.24
C GLY A 111 -7.79 14.94 15.16
N HIS A 112 -8.55 15.82 14.48
CA HIS A 112 -8.03 16.76 13.50
C HIS A 112 -7.02 17.72 14.13
N ALA A 113 -5.84 17.89 13.53
CA ALA A 113 -4.77 18.73 14.05
C ALA A 113 -5.13 20.21 14.00
N LEU A 114 -4.82 20.98 15.07
CA LEU A 114 -5.17 22.40 15.24
C LEU A 114 -3.95 23.29 15.40
N ALA A 115 -2.98 22.83 16.17
CA ALA A 115 -1.74 23.51 16.46
C ALA A 115 -0.65 22.51 16.81
N ALA A 116 0.61 22.93 16.76
CA ALA A 116 1.70 22.09 17.22
C ALA A 116 2.76 22.93 17.94
N VAL A 117 3.43 22.32 18.89
CA VAL A 117 4.50 22.95 19.70
C VAL A 117 5.81 22.19 19.49
N ALA A 118 6.94 22.89 19.68
CA ALA A 118 8.27 22.30 19.80
C ALA A 118 8.92 22.76 21.12
N ALA A 119 9.35 21.80 21.94
CA ALA A 119 9.89 22.06 23.27
C ALA A 119 11.15 21.22 23.56
N THR A 120 11.89 21.59 24.60
CA THR A 120 13.14 20.93 24.99
C THR A 120 12.97 19.48 25.45
N THR A 121 11.79 19.16 26.01
CA THR A 121 11.43 17.80 26.42
C THR A 121 10.02 17.45 26.00
N GLN A 122 9.71 16.16 25.91
CA GLN A 122 8.37 15.69 25.61
C GLN A 122 7.36 16.14 26.65
N ALA A 123 7.70 16.10 27.94
CA ALA A 123 6.83 16.53 29.02
C ALA A 123 6.46 18.03 28.92
N ILE A 124 7.40 18.90 28.53
CA ILE A 124 7.12 20.32 28.30
C ILE A 124 6.23 20.49 27.06
N ALA A 125 6.44 19.71 25.99
CA ALA A 125 5.59 19.77 24.84
C ALA A 125 4.14 19.34 25.15
N ASP A 126 3.96 18.26 25.92
CA ASP A 126 2.64 17.78 26.37
C ASP A 126 1.95 18.84 27.28
N GLN A 127 2.68 19.47 28.20
CA GLN A 127 2.17 20.56 29.01
C GLN A 127 1.78 21.78 28.17
N ALA A 128 2.62 22.16 27.21
CA ALA A 128 2.40 23.32 26.35
C ALA A 128 1.14 23.18 25.50
N VAL A 129 0.91 22.00 24.93
CA VAL A 129 -0.30 21.70 24.13
C VAL A 129 -1.56 21.90 24.99
N GLY A 130 -1.54 21.52 26.28
CA GLY A 130 -2.65 21.70 27.20
C GLY A 130 -2.91 23.18 27.59
N LEU A 131 -1.99 24.10 27.29
CA LEU A 131 -2.14 25.53 27.50
C LEU A 131 -2.69 26.31 26.31
N ILE A 132 -2.85 25.68 25.17
CA ILE A 132 -3.47 26.29 23.99
C ILE A 132 -4.98 26.32 24.18
N GLU A 133 -5.57 27.50 24.11
CA GLU A 133 -7.01 27.68 24.24
C GLU A 133 -7.66 27.80 22.87
N VAL A 134 -8.65 26.94 22.61
CA VAL A 134 -9.41 26.95 21.35
C VAL A 134 -10.87 27.23 21.65
N VAL A 135 -11.45 28.21 20.97
CA VAL A 135 -12.88 28.50 21.02
C VAL A 135 -13.54 27.88 19.78
N TYR A 136 -14.51 27.02 20.02
CA TYR A 136 -15.22 26.30 19.00
C TYR A 136 -16.68 26.77 18.85
N ASP A 137 -17.17 26.75 17.62
CA ASP A 137 -18.58 26.74 17.28
C ASP A 137 -18.94 25.33 16.84
N VAL A 138 -19.55 24.55 17.76
CA VAL A 138 -19.83 23.11 17.51
C VAL A 138 -20.96 22.97 16.50
N LEU A 139 -20.70 22.23 15.43
CA LEU A 139 -21.62 22.02 14.32
C LEU A 139 -22.22 20.61 14.35
N PRO A 140 -23.39 20.40 13.73
CA PRO A 140 -23.90 19.06 13.47
C PRO A 140 -22.90 18.23 12.67
N HIS A 141 -22.80 16.93 13.00
CA HIS A 141 -21.89 16.00 12.33
C HIS A 141 -22.63 14.78 11.76
N VAL A 142 -21.99 14.11 10.81
CA VAL A 142 -22.46 12.86 10.22
C VAL A 142 -21.29 11.91 10.02
N ILE A 143 -21.40 10.70 10.58
CA ILE A 143 -20.34 9.69 10.55
C ILE A 143 -20.69 8.44 9.74
N ASP A 144 -21.98 8.22 9.46
CA ASP A 144 -22.47 7.11 8.64
C ASP A 144 -22.49 7.50 7.15
N VAL A 145 -22.11 6.54 6.27
CA VAL A 145 -21.97 6.81 4.83
C VAL A 145 -23.33 7.07 4.17
N GLU A 146 -24.38 6.35 4.56
CA GLU A 146 -25.71 6.52 3.95
C GLU A 146 -26.41 7.75 4.51
N ALA A 147 -26.28 8.00 5.82
CA ALA A 147 -26.77 9.23 6.43
C ALA A 147 -26.10 10.47 5.82
N ALA A 148 -24.81 10.39 5.48
CA ALA A 148 -24.10 11.50 4.82
C ALA A 148 -24.60 11.78 3.39
N MET A 149 -25.22 10.80 2.73
CA MET A 149 -25.82 10.95 1.40
C MET A 149 -27.24 11.53 1.44
N ALA A 150 -27.87 11.61 2.61
CA ALA A 150 -29.22 12.13 2.75
C ALA A 150 -29.31 13.60 2.30
N PRO A 151 -30.44 14.05 1.68
CA PRO A 151 -30.56 15.42 1.18
C PRO A 151 -30.47 16.51 2.25
N ASP A 152 -30.75 16.18 3.49
CA ASP A 152 -30.74 17.04 4.68
C ASP A 152 -29.52 16.83 5.58
N ALA A 153 -28.56 15.99 5.15
CA ALA A 153 -27.33 15.77 5.88
C ALA A 153 -26.51 17.06 6.07
N PRO A 154 -25.82 17.22 7.21
CA PRO A 154 -24.87 18.31 7.37
C PRO A 154 -23.79 18.26 6.29
N VAL A 155 -23.63 19.33 5.52
CA VAL A 155 -22.61 19.41 4.46
C VAL A 155 -21.26 19.77 5.07
N LEU A 156 -20.25 18.96 4.82
CA LEU A 156 -18.91 19.16 5.36
C LEU A 156 -18.16 20.32 4.65
N HIS A 157 -18.30 20.38 3.33
CA HIS A 157 -17.63 21.35 2.46
C HIS A 157 -18.62 22.09 1.61
N ASP A 158 -18.69 23.41 1.78
CA ASP A 158 -19.68 24.27 1.07
C ASP A 158 -19.38 24.41 -0.44
N ASP A 159 -18.19 24.03 -0.85
CA ASP A 159 -17.69 24.08 -2.24
C ASP A 159 -17.46 22.69 -2.87
N LEU A 160 -17.91 21.62 -2.24
CA LEU A 160 -17.82 20.26 -2.78
C LEU A 160 -19.02 19.93 -3.67
N PHE A 161 -18.79 19.95 -4.99
CA PHE A 161 -19.79 19.57 -6.00
C PHE A 161 -19.48 18.18 -6.54
N THR A 162 -20.47 17.31 -6.58
CA THR A 162 -20.32 15.94 -7.08
C THR A 162 -19.76 15.92 -8.49
N THR A 163 -18.67 15.17 -8.70
CA THR A 163 -18.08 14.92 -10.03
C THR A 163 -18.53 13.56 -10.60
N GLY A 164 -18.38 13.37 -11.91
CA GLY A 164 -18.77 12.13 -12.59
C GLY A 164 -20.26 11.99 -12.86
N VAL A 165 -21.02 13.10 -12.77
CA VAL A 165 -22.46 13.16 -13.11
C VAL A 165 -22.74 14.32 -14.07
N GLU A 166 -23.79 14.13 -14.90
CA GLU A 166 -24.32 15.18 -15.78
C GLU A 166 -25.86 15.28 -15.58
N PRO A 167 -26.41 16.49 -15.56
CA PRO A 167 -25.76 17.79 -15.57
C PRO A 167 -24.94 18.05 -14.30
N LYS A 168 -23.94 18.93 -14.37
CA LYS A 168 -23.14 19.33 -13.20
C LYS A 168 -24.04 19.83 -12.08
N PRO A 169 -23.92 19.33 -10.83
CA PRO A 169 -24.68 19.83 -9.71
C PRO A 169 -24.40 21.30 -9.42
N THR A 170 -25.44 22.03 -9.01
CA THR A 170 -25.35 23.44 -8.58
C THR A 170 -25.39 23.60 -7.06
N ARG A 171 -25.55 22.51 -6.32
CA ARG A 171 -25.59 22.47 -4.86
C ARG A 171 -24.45 21.58 -4.36
N ALA A 172 -23.75 22.03 -3.33
CA ALA A 172 -22.76 21.22 -2.63
C ALA A 172 -23.42 20.03 -1.93
N SER A 173 -22.71 18.90 -1.84
CA SER A 173 -23.17 17.70 -1.18
C SER A 173 -21.98 16.90 -0.61
N ASN A 174 -22.27 15.94 0.25
CA ASN A 174 -21.23 15.04 0.76
C ASN A 174 -20.84 13.93 -0.25
N ILE A 175 -21.51 13.85 -1.40
CA ILE A 175 -21.11 12.93 -2.48
C ILE A 175 -20.06 13.65 -3.33
N ALA A 176 -18.80 13.25 -3.19
CA ALA A 176 -17.69 13.89 -3.90
C ALA A 176 -17.61 13.44 -5.37
N LYS A 177 -17.85 12.14 -5.61
CA LYS A 177 -17.68 11.56 -6.94
C LYS A 177 -18.62 10.39 -7.18
N VAL A 178 -19.07 10.25 -8.42
CA VAL A 178 -19.74 9.04 -8.93
C VAL A 178 -18.85 8.38 -9.96
N VAL A 179 -18.66 7.07 -9.85
CA VAL A 179 -17.92 6.22 -10.78
C VAL A 179 -18.87 5.21 -11.38
N THR A 180 -18.88 5.08 -12.70
CA THR A 180 -19.78 4.15 -13.40
C THR A 180 -19.00 3.31 -14.40
N PHE A 181 -19.21 1.99 -14.37
CA PHE A 181 -18.75 1.07 -15.39
C PHE A 181 -19.92 0.25 -15.94
N ARG A 182 -20.00 0.12 -17.25
CA ARG A 182 -21.05 -0.62 -17.93
C ARG A 182 -20.49 -1.53 -19.02
N LYS A 183 -21.04 -2.75 -19.12
CA LYS A 183 -20.75 -3.71 -20.17
C LYS A 183 -22.09 -4.40 -20.55
N GLY A 184 -22.47 -4.41 -21.81
CA GLY A 184 -23.74 -4.98 -22.26
C GLY A 184 -24.98 -4.23 -21.72
N ASP A 185 -26.05 -4.97 -21.48
CA ASP A 185 -27.33 -4.49 -20.92
C ASP A 185 -27.72 -5.34 -19.71
N ALA A 186 -27.43 -4.84 -18.51
CA ALA A 186 -27.69 -5.56 -17.27
C ALA A 186 -29.19 -5.74 -17.02
N ASP A 187 -30.05 -4.78 -17.40
CA ASP A 187 -31.50 -4.89 -17.24
C ASP A 187 -32.07 -5.99 -18.13
N ALA A 188 -31.64 -6.06 -19.38
CA ALA A 188 -32.05 -7.13 -20.29
C ALA A 188 -31.56 -8.50 -19.79
N GLY A 189 -30.31 -8.58 -19.34
CA GLY A 189 -29.74 -9.82 -18.81
C GLY A 189 -30.45 -10.30 -17.53
N LEU A 190 -30.82 -9.41 -16.61
CA LEU A 190 -31.58 -9.75 -15.41
C LEU A 190 -33.00 -10.25 -15.74
N ARG A 191 -33.66 -9.67 -16.75
CA ARG A 191 -34.96 -10.16 -17.22
C ARG A 191 -34.87 -11.55 -17.88
N ASP A 192 -33.72 -11.88 -18.50
CA ASP A 192 -33.46 -13.17 -19.14
C ASP A 192 -33.00 -14.25 -18.15
N ALA A 193 -32.66 -13.87 -16.92
CA ALA A 193 -32.20 -14.80 -15.88
C ALA A 193 -33.34 -15.73 -15.41
N ASP A 194 -32.99 -16.99 -15.14
CA ASP A 194 -33.88 -17.96 -14.53
C ASP A 194 -33.95 -17.82 -13.00
N VAL A 195 -32.83 -17.38 -12.40
CA VAL A 195 -32.67 -17.12 -10.97
C VAL A 195 -32.00 -15.78 -10.78
N VAL A 196 -32.58 -14.95 -9.93
CA VAL A 196 -31.97 -13.67 -9.50
C VAL A 196 -31.78 -13.71 -7.99
N VAL A 197 -30.60 -13.31 -7.53
CA VAL A 197 -30.27 -13.13 -6.12
C VAL A 197 -29.80 -11.70 -5.89
N GLU A 198 -30.13 -11.15 -4.73
CA GLU A 198 -29.77 -9.78 -4.32
C GLU A 198 -29.27 -9.81 -2.88
N GLY A 199 -28.23 -9.03 -2.61
CA GLY A 199 -27.68 -8.90 -1.26
C GLY A 199 -27.22 -7.47 -0.98
N ARG A 200 -27.33 -7.07 0.29
CA ARG A 200 -26.78 -5.82 0.81
C ARG A 200 -25.81 -6.16 1.92
N TYR A 201 -24.58 -5.67 1.75
CA TYR A 201 -23.44 -5.97 2.63
C TYR A 201 -22.85 -4.68 3.16
N THR A 202 -22.45 -4.68 4.43
CA THR A 202 -21.79 -3.53 5.06
C THR A 202 -20.44 -3.95 5.62
N THR A 203 -19.46 -3.06 5.50
CA THR A 203 -18.16 -3.22 6.18
C THR A 203 -17.88 -2.00 7.03
N GLN A 204 -17.30 -2.24 8.21
CA GLN A 204 -16.84 -1.16 9.07
C GLN A 204 -15.50 -0.59 8.59
N PRO A 205 -15.21 0.69 8.84
CA PRO A 205 -13.84 1.20 8.71
C PRO A 205 -12.95 0.53 9.75
N VAL A 206 -11.76 0.12 9.31
CA VAL A 206 -10.77 -0.54 10.17
C VAL A 206 -9.39 0.09 9.97
N HIS A 207 -8.56 0.00 11.00
CA HIS A 207 -7.17 0.45 10.96
C HIS A 207 -6.29 -0.61 10.29
N GLN A 208 -5.21 -0.18 9.59
CA GLN A 208 -4.24 -1.10 8.95
C GLN A 208 -3.43 -1.92 9.97
N ALA A 209 -3.55 -1.64 11.25
CA ALA A 209 -2.94 -2.34 12.38
C ALA A 209 -1.40 -2.42 12.35
N TYR A 210 -0.74 -1.43 11.72
CA TYR A 210 0.73 -1.32 11.82
C TYR A 210 1.17 -1.02 13.25
N ILE A 211 2.18 -1.78 13.72
CA ILE A 211 2.67 -1.66 15.10
C ILE A 211 3.46 -0.37 15.32
N GLU A 212 4.23 0.07 14.34
CA GLU A 212 4.99 1.31 14.42
C GLU A 212 4.07 2.53 14.24
N PRO A 213 3.91 3.45 15.23
CA PRO A 213 3.22 4.72 15.04
C PRO A 213 3.92 5.60 14.00
N HIS A 214 3.19 6.59 13.46
CA HIS A 214 3.82 7.62 12.63
C HIS A 214 4.85 8.41 13.43
N ALA A 215 6.02 8.61 12.85
CA ALA A 215 7.07 9.42 13.41
C ALA A 215 7.91 10.06 12.30
N CYS A 216 8.38 11.28 12.55
CA CYS A 216 9.36 11.94 11.72
C CYS A 216 10.27 12.86 12.56
N LEU A 217 11.46 13.14 12.01
CA LEU A 217 12.34 14.20 12.48
C LEU A 217 12.65 15.11 11.29
N ALA A 218 12.40 16.41 11.43
CA ALA A 218 12.72 17.40 10.42
C ALA A 218 13.73 18.42 10.94
N SER A 219 14.65 18.84 10.06
CA SER A 219 15.63 19.88 10.32
C SER A 219 15.70 20.84 9.16
N VAL A 220 15.57 22.15 9.41
CA VAL A 220 15.73 23.22 8.44
C VAL A 220 17.00 23.99 8.78
N ALA A 221 17.94 24.00 7.85
CA ALA A 221 19.21 24.73 8.00
C ALA A 221 19.02 26.25 7.70
N PRO A 222 19.93 27.12 8.16
CA PRO A 222 19.82 28.58 7.89
C PRO A 222 19.80 28.97 6.42
N ASP A 223 20.34 28.15 5.52
CA ASP A 223 20.31 28.33 4.07
C ASP A 223 19.03 27.84 3.41
N GLY A 224 18.08 27.30 4.20
CA GLY A 224 16.78 26.79 3.72
C GLY A 224 16.77 25.32 3.35
N GLN A 225 17.90 24.61 3.41
CA GLN A 225 17.94 23.16 3.17
C GLN A 225 17.18 22.40 4.23
N VAL A 226 16.37 21.43 3.81
CA VAL A 226 15.48 20.62 4.66
C VAL A 226 15.91 19.17 4.65
N GLN A 227 16.10 18.59 5.82
CA GLN A 227 16.29 17.15 5.99
C GLN A 227 15.14 16.57 6.79
N ILE A 228 14.55 15.48 6.27
CA ILE A 228 13.46 14.75 6.92
C ILE A 228 13.86 13.28 7.07
N HIS A 229 13.70 12.73 8.27
CA HIS A 229 13.72 11.30 8.53
C HIS A 229 12.29 10.86 8.81
N SER A 230 11.75 9.91 8.06
CA SER A 230 10.34 9.51 8.16
C SER A 230 10.16 8.01 7.96
N SER A 231 9.21 7.43 8.70
CA SER A 231 8.70 6.06 8.50
C SER A 231 7.56 6.06 7.46
N SER A 232 7.88 6.40 6.22
CA SER A 232 6.91 6.51 5.11
C SER A 232 7.08 5.41 4.08
N GLN A 233 5.99 5.05 3.41
CA GLN A 233 6.01 4.16 2.24
C GLN A 233 6.51 4.84 0.96
N GLY A 234 6.75 6.17 0.97
CA GLY A 234 7.17 6.92 -0.21
C GLY A 234 7.97 8.19 0.11
N HIS A 235 9.29 8.09 0.18
CA HIS A 235 10.17 9.22 0.50
C HIS A 235 10.05 10.34 -0.53
N PHE A 236 9.96 10.01 -1.81
CA PHE A 236 9.76 10.98 -2.88
C PHE A 236 8.40 11.67 -2.79
N MET A 237 7.36 10.96 -2.30
CA MET A 237 6.04 11.55 -2.04
C MET A 237 6.08 12.50 -0.84
N VAL A 238 6.74 12.08 0.26
CA VAL A 238 6.97 12.97 1.41
C VAL A 238 7.65 14.26 0.97
N ARG A 239 8.70 14.17 0.15
CA ARG A 239 9.39 15.31 -0.43
C ARG A 239 8.45 16.21 -1.22
N ALA A 240 7.72 15.64 -2.17
CA ALA A 240 6.84 16.39 -3.08
C ALA A 240 5.67 17.04 -2.32
N TYR A 241 5.01 16.31 -1.42
CA TYR A 241 3.90 16.84 -0.64
C TYR A 241 4.37 17.95 0.31
N THR A 242 5.45 17.72 1.06
CA THR A 242 6.00 18.72 1.97
C THR A 242 6.40 20.01 1.23
N ALA A 243 7.05 19.86 0.07
CA ALA A 243 7.40 21.01 -0.78
C ALA A 243 6.18 21.83 -1.18
N LYS A 244 5.13 21.15 -1.68
CA LYS A 244 3.90 21.80 -2.13
C LYS A 244 3.14 22.47 -0.99
N LEU A 245 2.99 21.77 0.15
CA LEU A 245 2.24 22.25 1.30
C LEU A 245 2.89 23.44 2.01
N LEU A 246 4.21 23.60 1.88
CA LEU A 246 4.97 24.68 2.54
C LEU A 246 5.52 25.71 1.56
N GLY A 247 5.24 25.59 0.26
CA GLY A 247 5.75 26.51 -0.77
C GLY A 247 7.27 26.50 -0.88
N LEU A 248 7.91 25.31 -0.70
CA LEU A 248 9.36 25.13 -0.78
C LEU A 248 9.75 24.56 -2.15
N ASN A 249 11.00 24.78 -2.56
CA ASN A 249 11.54 24.09 -3.73
C ASN A 249 11.78 22.61 -3.39
N ILE A 250 11.42 21.73 -4.32
CA ILE A 250 11.59 20.29 -4.12
C ILE A 250 13.07 19.89 -4.00
N SER A 251 13.98 20.65 -4.64
CA SER A 251 15.43 20.47 -4.59
C SER A 251 16.04 20.75 -3.22
N ASP A 252 15.37 21.56 -2.40
CA ASP A 252 15.87 21.95 -1.08
C ASP A 252 15.51 20.88 -0.01
N ILE A 253 14.72 19.86 -0.36
CA ILE A 253 14.26 18.85 0.55
C ILE A 253 14.91 17.51 0.27
N ARG A 254 15.59 16.95 1.27
CA ARG A 254 16.10 15.59 1.30
C ARG A 254 15.32 14.77 2.31
N VAL A 255 14.74 13.64 1.87
CA VAL A 255 14.06 12.70 2.75
C VAL A 255 14.91 11.44 2.90
N ASN A 256 15.31 11.15 4.13
CA ASN A 256 16.10 10.00 4.51
C ASN A 256 15.18 8.87 4.94
N PRO A 257 15.35 7.65 4.39
CA PRO A 257 14.57 6.49 4.79
C PRO A 257 14.91 6.04 6.22
N ALA A 258 13.90 5.55 6.93
CA ALA A 258 14.04 4.80 8.16
C ALA A 258 13.52 3.38 7.94
N GLU A 259 13.77 2.47 8.89
CA GLU A 259 13.05 1.20 8.91
C GLU A 259 11.56 1.45 9.12
N ILE A 260 10.71 0.56 8.63
CA ILE A 260 9.26 0.69 8.71
C ILE A 260 8.67 -0.53 9.42
N GLY A 261 7.96 -0.27 10.51
CA GLY A 261 7.26 -1.26 11.34
C GLY A 261 5.83 -1.52 10.89
N GLY A 262 5.65 -1.74 9.58
CA GLY A 262 4.35 -1.90 8.93
C GLY A 262 3.79 -0.59 8.40
N GLY A 263 2.92 -0.71 7.41
CA GLY A 263 2.23 0.44 6.80
C GLY A 263 0.94 0.02 6.13
N PHE A 264 0.99 -1.02 5.31
CA PHE A 264 -0.16 -1.66 4.61
C PHE A 264 -1.01 -0.67 3.80
N GLY A 265 -0.46 0.50 3.45
CA GLY A 265 -1.13 1.61 2.79
C GLY A 265 -1.39 2.82 3.71
N GLY A 266 -1.36 2.66 5.03
CA GLY A 266 -1.60 3.75 5.99
C GLY A 266 -0.50 4.82 6.06
N LYS A 267 0.69 4.54 5.48
CA LYS A 267 1.84 5.45 5.48
C LYS A 267 2.18 5.98 4.08
N THR A 268 1.17 6.14 3.22
CA THR A 268 1.30 6.70 1.86
C THR A 268 1.01 8.21 1.80
N LEU A 269 0.51 8.79 2.88
CA LEU A 269 0.22 10.23 3.01
C LEU A 269 1.17 10.87 4.03
N VAL A 270 1.22 12.22 4.05
CA VAL A 270 1.89 12.99 5.08
C VAL A 270 0.89 13.45 6.15
N TYR A 271 1.31 13.40 7.41
CA TYR A 271 0.56 13.89 8.55
C TYR A 271 1.43 14.76 9.46
N LEU A 272 2.67 14.36 9.69
CA LEU A 272 3.61 14.97 10.63
C LEU A 272 4.70 15.79 9.95
N GLU A 273 5.14 15.35 8.76
CA GLU A 273 6.35 15.88 8.12
C GLU A 273 6.23 17.38 7.79
N PRO A 274 5.14 17.89 7.19
CA PRO A 274 5.00 19.33 6.95
C PRO A 274 4.96 20.13 8.25
N VAL A 275 4.34 19.58 9.32
CA VAL A 275 4.25 20.23 10.63
C VAL A 275 5.62 20.28 11.30
N ALA A 276 6.41 19.20 11.26
CA ALA A 276 7.77 19.16 11.79
C ALA A 276 8.70 20.15 11.08
N VAL A 277 8.58 20.27 9.74
CA VAL A 277 9.34 21.24 8.96
C VAL A 277 8.94 22.69 9.32
N ALA A 278 7.65 22.98 9.48
CA ALA A 278 7.18 24.31 9.87
C ALA A 278 7.69 24.70 11.28
N LEU A 279 7.63 23.78 12.24
CA LEU A 279 8.18 23.98 13.59
C LEU A 279 9.69 24.20 13.53
N SER A 280 10.43 23.35 12.80
CA SER A 280 11.88 23.44 12.66
C SER A 280 12.31 24.77 12.01
N LYS A 281 11.62 25.21 10.97
CA LYS A 281 11.84 26.50 10.31
C LYS A 281 11.64 27.66 11.27
N LYS A 282 10.61 27.60 12.13
CA LYS A 282 10.26 28.68 13.07
C LYS A 282 11.25 28.80 14.23
N CYS A 283 11.80 27.68 14.73
CA CYS A 283 12.73 27.69 15.87
C CYS A 283 14.21 27.55 15.51
N GLY A 284 14.55 27.25 14.25
CA GLY A 284 15.93 27.04 13.80
C GLY A 284 16.61 25.79 14.39
N ARG A 285 15.83 24.81 14.86
CA ARG A 285 16.33 23.57 15.48
C ARG A 285 15.61 22.35 14.92
N PRO A 286 16.26 21.17 14.91
CA PRO A 286 15.57 19.94 14.53
C PRO A 286 14.39 19.64 15.44
N VAL A 287 13.26 19.17 14.86
CA VAL A 287 12.05 18.84 15.61
C VAL A 287 11.63 17.42 15.29
N LYS A 288 11.40 16.61 16.31
CA LYS A 288 10.82 15.26 16.22
C LYS A 288 9.33 15.32 16.59
N LEU A 289 8.50 14.79 15.71
CA LEU A 289 7.09 14.48 15.97
C LEU A 289 6.89 12.97 15.97
N GLN A 290 6.11 12.48 16.92
CA GLN A 290 5.69 11.08 17.00
C GLN A 290 4.26 11.03 17.53
N MET A 291 3.40 10.28 16.83
CA MET A 291 2.04 9.99 17.30
C MET A 291 2.08 8.96 18.42
N THR A 292 1.21 9.12 19.41
CA THR A 292 0.83 8.03 20.32
C THR A 292 -0.06 7.03 19.57
N ARG A 293 -0.34 5.86 20.15
CA ARG A 293 -1.26 4.90 19.53
C ARG A 293 -2.66 5.49 19.34
N GLU A 294 -3.15 6.21 20.34
CA GLU A 294 -4.42 6.92 20.27
C GLU A 294 -4.44 7.97 19.14
N GLU A 295 -3.39 8.75 19.00
CA GLU A 295 -3.27 9.73 17.92
C GLU A 295 -3.21 9.10 16.54
N VAL A 296 -2.65 7.89 16.41
CA VAL A 296 -2.69 7.13 15.14
C VAL A 296 -4.12 6.76 14.78
N PHE A 297 -4.92 6.28 15.72
CA PHE A 297 -6.32 5.90 15.45
C PHE A 297 -7.21 7.11 15.15
N ARG A 298 -7.04 8.21 15.86
CA ARG A 298 -7.87 9.43 15.71
C ARG A 298 -7.38 10.38 14.63
N GLY A 299 -6.09 10.38 14.31
CA GLY A 299 -5.45 11.40 13.45
C GLY A 299 -4.85 10.86 12.14
N SER A 300 -4.89 9.55 11.88
CA SER A 300 -4.50 8.97 10.60
C SER A 300 -5.67 8.23 9.95
N GLY A 301 -5.54 7.90 8.66
CA GLY A 301 -6.65 7.34 7.89
C GLY A 301 -6.86 5.84 8.10
N PRO A 302 -8.10 5.41 8.45
CA PRO A 302 -8.52 4.02 8.33
C PRO A 302 -8.77 3.63 6.87
N THR A 303 -9.15 2.37 6.62
CA THR A 303 -9.84 2.03 5.36
C THR A 303 -11.28 2.55 5.36
N SER A 304 -11.91 2.53 4.18
CA SER A 304 -13.33 2.93 4.06
C SER A 304 -14.24 1.96 4.79
N GLY A 305 -15.21 2.48 5.53
CA GLY A 305 -16.48 1.80 5.75
C GLY A 305 -17.34 1.87 4.48
N ALA A 306 -18.17 0.90 4.25
CA ALA A 306 -18.95 0.86 3.02
C ALA A 306 -20.29 0.14 3.16
N THR A 307 -21.23 0.52 2.29
CA THR A 307 -22.40 -0.28 1.93
C THR A 307 -22.27 -0.71 0.47
N VAL A 308 -22.47 -1.99 0.21
CA VAL A 308 -22.40 -2.58 -1.14
C VAL A 308 -23.68 -3.38 -1.39
N GLU A 309 -24.40 -3.02 -2.42
CA GLU A 309 -25.57 -3.76 -2.91
C GLU A 309 -25.17 -4.51 -4.19
N VAL A 310 -25.47 -5.80 -4.26
CA VAL A 310 -25.11 -6.66 -5.39
C VAL A 310 -26.34 -7.42 -5.86
N THR A 311 -26.52 -7.52 -7.19
CA THR A 311 -27.53 -8.37 -7.83
C THR A 311 -26.84 -9.26 -8.85
N LEU A 312 -27.14 -10.56 -8.83
CA LEU A 312 -26.68 -11.54 -9.81
C LEU A 312 -27.87 -12.24 -10.46
N GLY A 313 -27.88 -12.31 -11.79
CA GLY A 313 -28.85 -13.07 -12.57
C GLY A 313 -28.17 -14.22 -13.29
N ALA A 314 -28.68 -15.45 -13.14
CA ALA A 314 -28.11 -16.63 -13.74
C ALA A 314 -29.16 -17.53 -14.40
N LYS A 315 -28.71 -18.36 -15.35
CA LYS A 315 -29.45 -19.49 -15.89
C LYS A 315 -29.42 -20.66 -14.89
N ARG A 316 -30.35 -21.60 -15.02
CA ARG A 316 -30.41 -22.80 -14.16
C ARG A 316 -29.17 -23.66 -14.22
N ASP A 317 -28.40 -23.58 -15.29
CA ASP A 317 -27.14 -24.30 -15.46
C ASP A 317 -25.95 -23.61 -14.78
N GLY A 318 -26.18 -22.46 -14.10
CA GLY A 318 -25.16 -21.68 -13.41
C GLY A 318 -24.44 -20.64 -14.26
N THR A 319 -24.84 -20.45 -15.56
CA THR A 319 -24.28 -19.37 -16.38
C THR A 319 -24.82 -18.03 -15.88
N ILE A 320 -23.93 -17.16 -15.39
CA ILE A 320 -24.30 -15.79 -14.95
C ILE A 320 -24.46 -14.92 -16.19
N VAL A 321 -25.65 -14.39 -16.38
CA VAL A 321 -26.03 -13.58 -17.56
C VAL A 321 -26.03 -12.09 -17.29
N ALA A 322 -26.14 -11.66 -16.03
CA ALA A 322 -26.04 -10.26 -15.65
C ALA A 322 -25.58 -10.08 -14.21
N ALA A 323 -24.92 -8.95 -13.96
CA ALA A 323 -24.54 -8.51 -12.62
C ALA A 323 -24.74 -6.99 -12.48
N ARG A 324 -25.17 -6.57 -11.29
CA ARG A 324 -25.27 -5.16 -10.90
C ARG A 324 -24.61 -4.96 -9.56
N GLN A 325 -23.95 -3.81 -9.36
CA GLN A 325 -23.35 -3.44 -8.08
C GLN A 325 -23.50 -1.94 -7.83
N VAL A 326 -23.94 -1.58 -6.62
CA VAL A 326 -23.96 -0.21 -6.12
C VAL A 326 -23.06 -0.15 -4.89
N LEU A 327 -22.03 0.70 -4.93
CA LEU A 327 -21.05 0.86 -3.86
C LEU A 327 -21.15 2.27 -3.28
N LYS A 328 -21.22 2.39 -1.96
CA LYS A 328 -21.20 3.65 -1.22
C LYS A 328 -19.99 3.57 -0.28
N TYR A 329 -18.88 4.26 -0.63
CA TYR A 329 -17.63 4.21 0.12
C TYR A 329 -17.39 5.49 0.88
N GLN A 330 -17.11 5.35 2.17
CA GLN A 330 -16.76 6.45 3.04
C GLN A 330 -15.34 6.95 2.71
N ALA A 331 -15.22 8.26 2.48
CA ALA A 331 -13.94 8.94 2.25
C ALA A 331 -13.31 9.50 3.54
N GLY A 332 -14.10 9.59 4.60
CA GLY A 332 -13.76 10.41 5.77
C GLY A 332 -13.92 11.91 5.45
N ALA A 333 -13.18 12.77 6.13
CA ALA A 333 -13.37 14.21 6.07
C ALA A 333 -13.08 14.87 4.72
N PHE A 334 -12.32 14.22 3.84
CA PHE A 334 -11.93 14.75 2.53
C PHE A 334 -12.14 13.71 1.42
N PRO A 335 -12.44 14.12 0.17
CA PRO A 335 -12.63 13.23 -0.96
C PRO A 335 -11.49 12.26 -1.20
N GLY A 336 -11.76 11.15 -1.88
CA GLY A 336 -10.76 10.19 -2.35
C GLY A 336 -10.79 8.87 -1.57
N SER A 337 -11.97 8.26 -1.41
CA SER A 337 -12.08 6.84 -1.05
C SER A 337 -11.56 5.94 -2.18
N PRO A 338 -11.27 4.67 -1.92
CA PRO A 338 -10.85 3.73 -2.97
C PRO A 338 -12.03 3.23 -3.83
N ILE A 339 -13.00 4.11 -4.14
CA ILE A 339 -14.20 3.74 -4.88
C ILE A 339 -13.89 3.26 -6.30
N GLY A 340 -12.92 3.89 -7.00
CA GLY A 340 -12.51 3.47 -8.33
C GLY A 340 -12.05 2.01 -8.37
N PRO A 341 -11.00 1.64 -7.61
CA PRO A 341 -10.59 0.24 -7.44
C PRO A 341 -11.70 -0.68 -6.94
N GLY A 342 -12.55 -0.23 -6.01
CA GLY A 342 -13.72 -0.99 -5.57
C GLY A 342 -14.65 -1.37 -6.72
N CYS A 343 -15.01 -0.39 -7.57
CA CYS A 343 -15.83 -0.63 -8.76
C CYS A 343 -15.15 -1.53 -9.80
N MET A 344 -13.82 -1.52 -9.90
CA MET A 344 -13.06 -2.33 -10.85
C MET A 344 -12.94 -3.79 -10.41
N CYS A 345 -12.75 -4.05 -9.11
CA CYS A 345 -12.32 -5.36 -8.63
C CYS A 345 -13.46 -6.38 -8.48
N GLY A 346 -14.69 -5.94 -8.18
CA GLY A 346 -15.78 -6.83 -7.76
C GLY A 346 -16.09 -7.97 -8.75
N PHE A 347 -16.17 -7.65 -10.02
CA PHE A 347 -16.49 -8.64 -11.07
C PHE A 347 -15.32 -8.99 -11.99
N ALA A 348 -14.11 -8.51 -11.70
CA ALA A 348 -12.96 -8.73 -12.58
C ALA A 348 -12.53 -10.20 -12.69
N MET A 349 -12.95 -11.04 -11.75
CA MET A 349 -12.68 -12.48 -11.71
C MET A 349 -13.60 -13.27 -12.65
N TYR A 350 -14.65 -12.67 -13.18
CA TYR A 350 -15.70 -13.37 -13.92
C TYR A 350 -15.86 -12.84 -15.34
N ASP A 351 -16.18 -13.75 -16.27
CA ASP A 351 -16.54 -13.42 -17.65
C ASP A 351 -18.05 -13.22 -17.76
N LEU A 352 -18.49 -12.00 -17.49
CA LEU A 352 -19.89 -11.62 -17.46
C LEU A 352 -20.24 -10.82 -18.71
N PRO A 353 -21.35 -11.18 -19.42
CA PRO A 353 -21.77 -10.47 -20.63
C PRO A 353 -22.38 -9.09 -20.33
N ASN A 354 -23.11 -8.96 -19.23
CA ASN A 354 -23.85 -7.75 -18.88
C ASN A 354 -23.53 -7.33 -17.44
N VAL A 355 -22.99 -6.13 -17.27
CA VAL A 355 -22.56 -5.61 -15.96
C VAL A 355 -22.88 -4.12 -15.86
N ASP A 356 -23.48 -3.70 -14.74
CA ASP A 356 -23.71 -2.31 -14.37
C ASP A 356 -23.17 -2.05 -12.95
N VAL A 357 -22.15 -1.19 -12.84
CA VAL A 357 -21.50 -0.84 -11.57
C VAL A 357 -21.57 0.66 -11.36
N VAL A 358 -22.11 1.09 -10.22
CA VAL A 358 -22.13 2.49 -9.79
C VAL A 358 -21.52 2.61 -8.42
N GLY A 359 -20.55 3.51 -8.27
CA GLY A 359 -19.88 3.76 -6.99
C GLY A 359 -19.94 5.22 -6.58
N TYR A 360 -20.09 5.47 -5.28
CA TYR A 360 -20.15 6.78 -4.67
C TYR A 360 -18.98 6.98 -3.71
N ASP A 361 -18.25 8.07 -3.89
CA ASP A 361 -17.25 8.58 -2.94
C ASP A 361 -17.94 9.57 -2.00
N VAL A 362 -17.99 9.27 -0.70
CA VAL A 362 -18.82 10.02 0.25
C VAL A 362 -18.00 10.53 1.42
N VAL A 363 -17.98 11.85 1.62
CA VAL A 363 -17.32 12.46 2.79
C VAL A 363 -18.18 12.39 4.04
N SER A 364 -17.54 12.24 5.21
CA SER A 364 -18.20 12.17 6.52
C SER A 364 -17.23 12.64 7.63
N ASN A 365 -17.74 12.93 8.82
CA ASN A 365 -16.95 13.46 9.94
C ASN A 365 -16.10 12.37 10.63
N ARG A 366 -15.25 11.70 9.84
CA ARG A 366 -14.25 10.71 10.30
C ARG A 366 -12.88 11.06 9.70
N PRO A 367 -11.77 10.54 10.23
CA PRO A 367 -10.45 10.73 9.62
C PRO A 367 -10.47 10.42 8.12
N LYS A 368 -9.75 11.23 7.32
CA LYS A 368 -9.57 10.99 5.88
C LYS A 368 -9.04 9.58 5.67
N VAL A 369 -9.74 8.76 4.90
CA VAL A 369 -9.30 7.39 4.63
C VAL A 369 -7.93 7.34 3.96
N ALA A 370 -7.15 6.33 4.29
CA ALA A 370 -5.91 5.97 3.64
C ALA A 370 -6.05 4.61 2.96
N ALA A 371 -5.10 4.28 2.12
CA ALA A 371 -5.05 2.97 1.49
C ALA A 371 -4.95 1.85 2.56
N TYR A 372 -5.61 0.74 2.32
CA TYR A 372 -5.44 -0.48 3.09
C TYR A 372 -5.35 -1.66 2.13
N ARG A 373 -4.21 -2.29 2.06
CA ARG A 373 -3.82 -3.51 1.32
C ARG A 373 -4.84 -3.95 0.26
N ALA A 374 -4.59 -3.65 -1.03
CA ALA A 374 -5.54 -3.70 -2.15
C ALA A 374 -6.79 -2.80 -1.93
N PRO A 375 -6.62 -1.45 -1.88
CA PRO A 375 -7.67 -0.53 -1.48
C PRO A 375 -8.98 -0.73 -2.26
N GLY A 376 -10.08 -0.95 -1.54
CA GLY A 376 -11.42 -1.17 -2.10
C GLY A 376 -11.71 -2.60 -2.55
N ALA A 377 -10.72 -3.41 -2.93
CA ALA A 377 -10.92 -4.76 -3.42
C ALA A 377 -11.51 -5.72 -2.36
N PRO A 378 -11.02 -5.80 -1.10
CA PRO A 378 -11.60 -6.68 -0.09
C PRO A 378 -13.07 -6.39 0.19
N ILE A 379 -13.45 -5.10 0.23
CA ILE A 379 -14.82 -4.66 0.50
C ILE A 379 -15.79 -5.19 -0.57
N THR A 380 -15.46 -4.96 -1.83
CA THR A 380 -16.30 -5.38 -2.95
C THR A 380 -16.29 -6.90 -3.14
N SER A 381 -15.14 -7.56 -2.93
CA SER A 381 -15.03 -9.02 -3.02
C SER A 381 -15.85 -9.71 -1.94
N PHE A 382 -15.87 -9.21 -0.70
CA PHE A 382 -16.73 -9.73 0.35
C PHE A 382 -18.21 -9.78 -0.09
N ALA A 383 -18.72 -8.69 -0.64
CA ALA A 383 -20.12 -8.61 -1.08
C ALA A 383 -20.40 -9.54 -2.27
N VAL A 384 -19.56 -9.53 -3.29
CA VAL A 384 -19.74 -10.35 -4.50
C VAL A 384 -19.62 -11.84 -4.18
N GLU A 385 -18.58 -12.24 -3.45
CA GLU A 385 -18.31 -13.65 -3.16
C GLU A 385 -19.32 -14.27 -2.19
N SER A 386 -19.86 -13.47 -1.24
CA SER A 386 -20.96 -13.90 -0.39
C SER A 386 -22.23 -14.18 -1.21
N LEU A 387 -22.55 -13.30 -2.18
CA LEU A 387 -23.71 -13.51 -3.04
C LEU A 387 -23.48 -14.64 -4.06
N MET A 388 -22.24 -14.89 -4.48
CA MET A 388 -21.89 -16.05 -5.32
C MET A 388 -22.18 -17.38 -4.59
N ASP A 389 -21.89 -17.47 -3.29
CA ASP A 389 -22.20 -18.65 -2.49
C ASP A 389 -23.72 -18.84 -2.30
N GLU A 390 -24.46 -17.74 -2.11
CA GLU A 390 -25.93 -17.79 -2.07
C GLU A 390 -26.51 -18.26 -3.41
N LEU A 391 -26.00 -17.72 -4.52
CA LEU A 391 -26.45 -18.15 -5.87
C LEU A 391 -26.16 -19.64 -6.10
N ALA A 392 -24.97 -20.12 -5.71
CA ALA A 392 -24.62 -21.54 -5.80
C ALA A 392 -25.62 -22.42 -5.02
N GLY A 393 -25.94 -22.02 -3.79
CA GLY A 393 -26.93 -22.71 -2.95
C GLY A 393 -28.33 -22.71 -3.59
N ARG A 394 -28.79 -21.57 -4.15
CA ARG A 394 -30.09 -21.45 -4.84
C ARG A 394 -30.19 -22.34 -6.07
N LEU A 395 -29.08 -22.50 -6.79
CA LEU A 395 -29.01 -23.34 -7.99
C LEU A 395 -28.76 -24.81 -7.68
N GLY A 396 -28.35 -25.15 -6.45
CA GLY A 396 -27.89 -26.50 -6.08
C GLY A 396 -26.58 -26.90 -6.80
N ILE A 397 -25.74 -25.93 -7.12
CA ILE A 397 -24.45 -26.11 -7.78
C ILE A 397 -23.33 -25.94 -6.74
N ASP A 398 -22.29 -26.75 -6.83
CA ASP A 398 -21.10 -26.59 -6.01
C ASP A 398 -20.47 -25.19 -6.17
N ALA A 399 -20.06 -24.56 -5.07
CA ALA A 399 -19.56 -23.18 -5.07
C ALA A 399 -18.31 -22.99 -5.95
N LEU A 400 -17.42 -23.99 -6.00
CA LEU A 400 -16.26 -23.99 -6.90
C LEU A 400 -16.71 -24.17 -8.36
N ALA A 401 -17.60 -25.10 -8.64
CA ALA A 401 -18.11 -25.36 -9.98
C ALA A 401 -18.80 -24.13 -10.59
N LEU A 402 -19.55 -23.36 -9.79
CA LEU A 402 -20.14 -22.10 -10.25
C LEU A 402 -19.06 -21.08 -10.64
N ARG A 403 -17.99 -20.96 -9.85
CA ARG A 403 -16.86 -20.07 -10.13
C ARG A 403 -16.07 -20.54 -11.37
N GLU A 404 -15.76 -21.82 -11.48
CA GLU A 404 -15.09 -22.40 -12.66
C GLU A 404 -15.84 -22.12 -13.96
N LYS A 405 -17.16 -22.24 -13.93
CA LYS A 405 -18.04 -22.03 -15.09
C LYS A 405 -17.99 -20.57 -15.59
N ASN A 406 -17.96 -19.62 -14.68
CA ASN A 406 -18.01 -18.19 -14.99
C ASN A 406 -16.63 -17.51 -14.94
N ALA A 407 -15.56 -18.27 -14.75
CA ALA A 407 -14.21 -17.73 -14.55
C ALA A 407 -13.71 -16.93 -15.76
N ALA A 408 -13.12 -15.77 -15.47
CA ALA A 408 -12.37 -15.01 -16.47
C ALA A 408 -11.15 -15.83 -16.97
N ARG A 409 -10.85 -15.67 -18.23
CA ARG A 409 -9.76 -16.35 -18.95
C ARG A 409 -8.94 -15.35 -19.76
N ASN A 410 -7.85 -15.80 -20.33
CA ASN A 410 -7.15 -15.00 -21.34
C ASN A 410 -8.12 -14.63 -22.47
N GLY A 411 -8.20 -13.34 -22.79
CA GLY A 411 -9.14 -12.79 -23.77
C GLY A 411 -10.46 -12.27 -23.17
N THR A 412 -10.79 -12.54 -21.90
CA THR A 412 -11.96 -11.95 -21.24
C THR A 412 -11.80 -10.44 -21.15
N LYS A 413 -12.75 -9.69 -21.70
CA LYS A 413 -12.85 -8.24 -21.54
C LYS A 413 -13.55 -7.93 -20.23
N THR A 414 -12.87 -7.20 -19.37
CA THR A 414 -13.43 -6.76 -18.09
C THR A 414 -14.53 -5.70 -18.28
N HIS A 415 -15.38 -5.52 -17.29
CA HIS A 415 -16.42 -4.49 -17.30
C HIS A 415 -15.85 -3.06 -17.22
N TYR A 416 -14.63 -2.89 -16.69
CA TYR A 416 -13.96 -1.59 -16.57
C TYR A 416 -12.99 -1.29 -17.74
N GLY A 417 -12.90 -2.17 -18.77
CA GLY A 417 -12.25 -1.90 -20.05
C GLY A 417 -11.14 -2.84 -20.47
N PRO A 418 -10.10 -3.14 -19.68
CA PRO A 418 -8.97 -3.98 -20.09
C PRO A 418 -9.38 -5.40 -20.46
N THR A 419 -8.59 -6.02 -21.32
CA THR A 419 -8.71 -7.45 -21.66
C THR A 419 -7.63 -8.23 -20.92
N HIS A 420 -8.02 -9.27 -20.21
CA HIS A 420 -7.10 -10.12 -19.47
C HIS A 420 -6.12 -10.85 -20.39
N GLN A 421 -4.85 -10.83 -20.01
CA GLN A 421 -3.77 -11.53 -20.70
C GLN A 421 -2.83 -12.16 -19.69
N ASN A 422 -2.40 -13.38 -19.95
CA ASN A 422 -1.47 -14.14 -19.09
C ASN A 422 -1.94 -14.24 -17.64
N ILE A 423 -3.22 -14.50 -17.41
CA ILE A 423 -3.80 -14.62 -16.07
C ILE A 423 -3.78 -16.07 -15.57
N GLY A 424 -3.55 -16.24 -14.28
CA GLY A 424 -3.51 -17.54 -13.61
C GLY A 424 -4.79 -17.92 -12.87
N PHE A 425 -5.93 -17.26 -13.13
CA PHE A 425 -7.14 -17.50 -12.33
C PHE A 425 -7.65 -18.95 -12.42
N THR A 426 -7.69 -19.53 -13.63
CA THR A 426 -8.09 -20.94 -13.79
C THR A 426 -7.13 -21.89 -13.07
N ALA A 427 -5.82 -21.62 -13.10
CA ALA A 427 -4.84 -22.41 -12.36
C ALA A 427 -5.03 -22.31 -10.83
N VAL A 428 -5.47 -21.16 -10.33
CA VAL A 428 -5.85 -20.99 -8.91
C VAL A 428 -7.07 -21.87 -8.58
N LEU A 429 -8.12 -21.86 -9.42
CA LEU A 429 -9.31 -22.69 -9.22
C LEU A 429 -8.97 -24.20 -9.33
N ASP A 430 -8.11 -24.60 -10.26
CA ASP A 430 -7.61 -25.97 -10.38
C ASP A 430 -6.84 -26.40 -9.11
N ALA A 431 -6.04 -25.49 -8.53
CA ALA A 431 -5.35 -25.75 -7.27
C ALA A 431 -6.34 -25.89 -6.09
N VAL A 432 -7.41 -25.09 -6.02
CA VAL A 432 -8.51 -25.30 -5.04
C VAL A 432 -9.11 -26.68 -5.19
N LYS A 433 -9.47 -27.06 -6.42
CA LYS A 433 -10.08 -28.36 -6.74
C LYS A 433 -9.20 -29.56 -6.36
N ALA A 434 -7.90 -29.43 -6.57
CA ALA A 434 -6.92 -30.46 -6.26
C ALA A 434 -6.65 -30.55 -4.74
N HIS A 435 -6.84 -29.45 -3.99
CA HIS A 435 -6.38 -29.33 -2.60
C HIS A 435 -7.15 -30.26 -1.64
N PRO A 436 -6.46 -30.94 -0.70
CA PRO A 436 -7.10 -31.82 0.28
C PRO A 436 -8.11 -31.07 1.18
N HIS A 437 -7.90 -29.79 1.47
CA HIS A 437 -8.82 -28.98 2.26
C HIS A 437 -10.22 -28.92 1.61
N TRP A 438 -10.30 -28.65 0.31
CA TRP A 438 -11.58 -28.58 -0.41
C TRP A 438 -12.36 -29.89 -0.34
N LYS A 439 -11.66 -31.02 -0.34
CA LYS A 439 -12.24 -32.37 -0.35
C LYS A 439 -12.51 -32.93 1.04
N ALA A 440 -12.01 -32.30 2.10
CA ALA A 440 -12.15 -32.79 3.46
C ALA A 440 -13.63 -32.77 3.90
N PRO A 441 -14.15 -33.83 4.57
CA PRO A 441 -15.50 -33.81 5.12
C PRO A 441 -15.60 -32.82 6.27
N LEU A 442 -16.75 -32.12 6.33
CA LEU A 442 -17.11 -31.28 7.47
C LEU A 442 -17.74 -32.11 8.59
N LYS A 443 -17.50 -31.70 9.83
CA LYS A 443 -18.17 -32.25 11.02
C LYS A 443 -19.50 -31.51 11.24
N ASP A 444 -20.36 -32.04 12.10
CA ASP A 444 -21.57 -31.33 12.53
C ASP A 444 -21.19 -29.97 13.20
N GLY A 445 -21.94 -28.97 12.90
CA GLY A 445 -21.65 -27.58 13.37
C GLY A 445 -20.53 -26.84 12.65
N GLN A 446 -19.92 -27.46 11.63
CA GLN A 446 -18.91 -26.79 10.78
C GLN A 446 -19.51 -26.30 9.45
N GLY A 447 -18.93 -25.21 8.94
CA GLY A 447 -19.20 -24.66 7.62
C GLY A 447 -17.91 -24.40 6.86
N ARG A 448 -17.97 -24.51 5.52
CA ARG A 448 -16.86 -24.16 4.62
C ARG A 448 -17.27 -23.02 3.70
N GLY A 449 -16.45 -21.97 3.64
CA GLY A 449 -16.54 -20.90 2.67
C GLY A 449 -15.43 -20.97 1.63
N LEU A 450 -15.75 -20.54 0.41
CA LEU A 450 -14.81 -20.31 -0.67
C LEU A 450 -15.00 -18.87 -1.18
N ALA A 451 -13.92 -18.09 -1.21
CA ALA A 451 -13.94 -16.78 -1.81
C ALA A 451 -12.76 -16.60 -2.77
N THR A 452 -12.98 -15.85 -3.85
CA THR A 452 -11.94 -15.48 -4.80
C THR A 452 -11.60 -14.00 -4.69
N GLY A 453 -10.42 -13.60 -5.17
CA GLY A 453 -9.97 -12.22 -5.10
C GLY A 453 -9.14 -11.81 -6.31
N PHE A 454 -9.17 -10.51 -6.59
CA PHE A 454 -8.48 -9.88 -7.70
C PHE A 454 -7.82 -8.58 -7.26
N TRP A 455 -6.59 -8.38 -7.72
CA TRP A 455 -5.94 -7.08 -7.68
C TRP A 455 -5.17 -6.83 -8.97
N PHE A 456 -5.34 -5.66 -9.57
CA PHE A 456 -4.81 -5.35 -10.90
C PHE A 456 -3.30 -5.11 -10.92
N ASN A 457 -2.62 -4.99 -9.78
CA ASN A 457 -1.22 -4.61 -9.62
C ASN A 457 -0.83 -3.36 -10.43
N ILE A 458 0.10 -2.57 -9.96
CA ILE A 458 0.59 -1.40 -10.68
C ILE A 458 2.10 -1.50 -10.96
N GLY A 459 2.55 -0.81 -12.00
CA GLY A 459 3.96 -0.65 -12.34
C GLY A 459 4.48 0.72 -11.94
N GLY A 460 4.92 1.52 -12.90
CA GLY A 460 5.34 2.91 -12.75
C GLY A 460 6.85 3.06 -12.58
N GLU A 461 7.26 4.28 -12.23
CA GLU A 461 8.66 4.67 -12.21
C GLU A 461 9.43 4.06 -11.03
N SER A 462 10.59 3.55 -11.32
CA SER A 462 11.57 3.06 -10.33
C SER A 462 12.98 3.28 -10.82
N THR A 463 13.86 3.65 -9.90
CA THR A 463 15.31 3.73 -10.14
C THR A 463 16.04 2.74 -9.23
N ALA A 464 17.04 2.06 -9.76
CA ALA A 464 17.94 1.22 -9.02
C ALA A 464 19.38 1.43 -9.48
N GLN A 465 20.32 1.33 -8.53
CA GLN A 465 21.76 1.37 -8.76
C GLN A 465 22.36 0.04 -8.35
N VAL A 466 23.33 -0.45 -9.12
CA VAL A 466 24.15 -1.60 -8.75
C VAL A 466 25.60 -1.22 -8.93
N HIS A 467 26.43 -1.43 -7.90
CA HIS A 467 27.87 -1.21 -7.98
C HIS A 467 28.66 -2.32 -7.30
N VAL A 468 29.83 -2.60 -7.85
CA VAL A 468 30.79 -3.55 -7.33
C VAL A 468 31.81 -2.77 -6.51
N ASN A 469 31.94 -3.12 -5.24
CA ASN A 469 32.91 -2.51 -4.33
C ASN A 469 34.33 -3.00 -4.60
N GLU A 470 35.33 -2.36 -3.99
CA GLU A 470 36.75 -2.63 -4.20
C GLU A 470 37.15 -4.05 -3.83
N ASP A 471 36.41 -4.70 -2.94
CA ASP A 471 36.62 -6.09 -2.50
C ASP A 471 35.82 -7.13 -3.31
N GLY A 472 35.08 -6.68 -4.32
CA GLY A 472 34.19 -7.53 -5.14
C GLY A 472 32.81 -7.77 -4.56
N SER A 473 32.51 -7.24 -3.36
CA SER A 473 31.14 -7.26 -2.85
C SER A 473 30.24 -6.33 -3.66
N VAL A 474 28.91 -6.57 -3.62
CA VAL A 474 27.95 -5.82 -4.45
C VAL A 474 27.00 -5.05 -3.57
N THR A 475 26.76 -3.79 -3.90
CA THR A 475 25.67 -2.99 -3.31
C THR A 475 24.61 -2.71 -4.36
N ALA A 476 23.35 -2.99 -4.02
CA ALA A 476 22.18 -2.60 -4.79
C ALA A 476 21.43 -1.51 -4.01
N ALA A 477 21.29 -0.32 -4.59
CA ALA A 477 20.54 0.78 -3.98
C ALA A 477 19.20 1.01 -4.72
N THR A 478 18.15 1.30 -3.96
CA THR A 478 16.81 1.59 -4.49
C THR A 478 16.15 2.71 -3.71
N GLY A 479 15.25 3.46 -4.35
CA GLY A 479 14.39 4.44 -3.68
C GLY A 479 13.11 3.86 -3.07
N SER A 480 12.87 2.54 -3.17
CA SER A 480 11.66 1.89 -2.64
C SER A 480 11.83 1.51 -1.17
N PRO A 481 11.05 2.10 -0.24
CA PRO A 481 11.02 1.66 1.15
C PRO A 481 10.63 0.18 1.28
N ASP A 482 11.32 -0.54 2.17
CA ASP A 482 11.06 -1.96 2.42
C ASP A 482 10.06 -2.15 3.56
N ILE A 483 8.85 -2.55 3.23
CA ILE A 483 7.76 -2.80 4.20
C ILE A 483 7.43 -4.29 4.38
N GLY A 484 8.14 -5.19 3.68
CA GLY A 484 7.82 -6.62 3.73
C GLY A 484 8.90 -7.55 3.19
N GLY A 485 10.15 -7.10 3.09
CA GLY A 485 11.29 -7.91 2.65
C GLY A 485 11.68 -7.71 1.19
N SER A 486 11.24 -6.63 0.55
CA SER A 486 11.58 -6.32 -0.85
C SER A 486 13.09 -6.17 -1.08
N ARG A 487 13.86 -5.73 -0.09
CA ARG A 487 15.34 -5.68 -0.17
C ARG A 487 15.95 -7.05 -0.48
N ALA A 488 15.48 -8.11 0.15
CA ALA A 488 15.97 -9.46 -0.13
C ALA A 488 15.61 -9.89 -1.56
N SER A 489 14.36 -9.70 -2.00
CA SER A 489 13.94 -10.06 -3.35
C SER A 489 14.72 -9.31 -4.44
N ILE A 490 14.98 -8.01 -4.24
CA ILE A 490 15.80 -7.20 -5.16
C ILE A 490 17.25 -7.73 -5.17
N GLY A 491 17.83 -7.98 -4.00
CA GLY A 491 19.19 -8.55 -3.89
C GLY A 491 19.32 -9.91 -4.56
N MET A 492 18.29 -10.77 -4.45
CA MET A 492 18.28 -12.09 -5.13
C MET A 492 18.25 -11.94 -6.66
N MET A 493 17.45 -11.01 -7.20
CA MET A 493 17.43 -10.77 -8.65
C MET A 493 18.78 -10.24 -9.17
N VAL A 494 19.41 -9.33 -8.45
CA VAL A 494 20.76 -8.84 -8.78
C VAL A 494 21.80 -9.97 -8.69
N ALA A 495 21.75 -10.77 -7.62
CA ALA A 495 22.66 -11.91 -7.42
C ALA A 495 22.52 -12.96 -8.52
N GLU A 496 21.29 -13.26 -8.97
CA GLU A 496 21.04 -14.18 -10.08
C GLU A 496 21.69 -13.71 -11.38
N VAL A 497 21.51 -12.42 -11.73
CA VAL A 497 22.10 -11.83 -12.95
C VAL A 497 23.63 -11.84 -12.89
N LEU A 498 24.20 -11.50 -11.74
CA LEU A 498 25.65 -11.48 -11.54
C LEU A 498 26.24 -12.89 -11.39
N GLY A 499 25.42 -13.91 -11.14
CA GLY A 499 25.88 -15.29 -10.91
C GLY A 499 26.59 -15.49 -9.56
N VAL A 500 26.21 -14.69 -8.53
CA VAL A 500 26.81 -14.73 -7.19
C VAL A 500 25.79 -15.18 -6.14
N PRO A 501 26.21 -15.63 -4.95
CA PRO A 501 25.28 -15.92 -3.87
C PRO A 501 24.50 -14.67 -3.42
N ALA A 502 23.24 -14.85 -2.96
CA ALA A 502 22.43 -13.75 -2.43
C ALA A 502 23.13 -12.95 -1.32
N THR A 503 23.99 -13.61 -0.52
CA THR A 503 24.75 -13.00 0.57
C THR A 503 25.86 -12.06 0.10
N ALA A 504 26.27 -12.12 -1.16
CA ALA A 504 27.24 -11.20 -1.76
C ALA A 504 26.64 -9.84 -2.13
N VAL A 505 25.31 -9.74 -2.16
CA VAL A 505 24.58 -8.51 -2.53
C VAL A 505 23.95 -7.87 -1.30
N ARG A 506 24.38 -6.64 -0.99
CA ARG A 506 23.76 -5.82 0.06
C ARG A 506 22.76 -4.84 -0.58
N THR A 507 21.49 -4.98 -0.28
CA THR A 507 20.46 -4.04 -0.76
C THR A 507 20.20 -2.97 0.29
N ILE A 508 20.23 -1.69 -0.13
CA ILE A 508 19.96 -0.53 0.72
C ILE A 508 18.81 0.31 0.12
N VAL A 509 18.10 1.03 0.98
CA VAL A 509 17.14 2.06 0.58
C VAL A 509 17.87 3.40 0.66
N ALA A 510 18.02 4.07 -0.48
CA ALA A 510 18.71 5.35 -0.59
C ALA A 510 17.75 6.52 -0.32
N ASP A 511 18.30 7.67 0.05
CA ASP A 511 17.54 8.90 0.23
C ASP A 511 17.19 9.59 -1.11
N THR A 512 16.32 10.61 -1.06
CA THR A 512 15.82 11.28 -2.26
C THR A 512 16.84 12.17 -3.00
N ALA A 513 18.02 12.37 -2.47
CA ALA A 513 19.10 13.12 -3.12
C ALA A 513 20.18 12.21 -3.74
N SER A 514 20.19 10.92 -3.33
CA SER A 514 21.26 9.97 -3.70
C SER A 514 20.83 8.98 -4.79
N ILE A 515 19.57 8.96 -5.19
CA ILE A 515 19.05 8.08 -6.25
C ILE A 515 17.95 8.81 -7.05
N GLY A 516 17.72 8.38 -8.28
CA GLY A 516 16.63 8.88 -9.12
C GLY A 516 15.24 8.59 -8.55
N PHE A 517 14.23 9.28 -9.12
CA PHE A 517 12.84 9.15 -8.67
C PHE A 517 12.38 7.70 -8.62
N THR A 518 11.70 7.38 -7.54
CA THR A 518 11.04 6.08 -7.35
C THR A 518 9.67 6.32 -6.72
N HIS A 519 8.66 5.78 -7.35
CA HIS A 519 7.28 5.85 -6.85
C HIS A 519 7.16 5.14 -5.50
N LEU A 520 6.16 5.48 -4.71
CA LEU A 520 5.94 4.89 -3.38
C LEU A 520 5.78 3.36 -3.42
N THR A 521 6.05 2.71 -2.30
CA THR A 521 5.78 1.28 -2.07
C THR A 521 4.29 1.10 -1.78
N GLY A 522 3.50 0.85 -2.81
CA GLY A 522 2.06 0.68 -2.79
C GLY A 522 1.57 0.02 -4.08
N GLY A 523 0.32 -0.45 -4.14
CA GLY A 523 -0.25 -1.04 -5.35
C GLY A 523 0.39 -2.34 -5.84
N SER A 524 1.20 -3.01 -5.01
CA SER A 524 1.91 -4.27 -5.32
C SER A 524 2.93 -4.13 -6.47
N ARG A 525 3.75 -3.06 -6.47
CA ARG A 525 4.64 -2.71 -7.58
C ARG A 525 6.13 -3.03 -7.40
N VAL A 526 6.63 -3.12 -6.15
CA VAL A 526 8.09 -3.07 -5.90
C VAL A 526 8.82 -4.24 -6.52
N THR A 527 8.37 -5.47 -6.30
CA THR A 527 9.01 -6.66 -6.88
C THR A 527 9.01 -6.59 -8.41
N PHE A 528 7.92 -6.11 -9.01
CA PHE A 528 7.81 -5.95 -10.46
C PHE A 528 8.67 -4.78 -10.97
N ALA A 529 8.36 -3.56 -10.58
CA ALA A 529 8.97 -2.37 -11.20
C ALA A 529 10.40 -2.10 -10.71
N THR A 530 10.63 -2.14 -9.40
CA THR A 530 11.98 -1.91 -8.84
C THR A 530 12.88 -3.12 -9.09
N GLY A 531 12.32 -4.33 -9.04
CA GLY A 531 13.02 -5.54 -9.45
C GLY A 531 13.50 -5.49 -10.90
N MET A 532 12.66 -4.97 -11.81
CA MET A 532 13.04 -4.77 -13.22
C MET A 532 14.20 -3.76 -13.36
N ALA A 533 14.13 -2.62 -12.66
CA ALA A 533 15.21 -1.63 -12.67
C ALA A 533 16.54 -2.22 -12.16
N ALA A 534 16.49 -2.95 -11.05
CA ALA A 534 17.66 -3.58 -10.45
C ALA A 534 18.26 -4.69 -11.34
N THR A 535 17.40 -5.48 -12.00
CA THR A 535 17.81 -6.50 -12.97
C THR A 535 18.56 -5.87 -14.14
N GLN A 536 17.99 -4.81 -14.74
CA GLN A 536 18.62 -4.12 -15.88
C GLN A 536 19.92 -3.41 -15.46
N ALA A 537 19.98 -2.85 -14.25
CA ALA A 537 21.23 -2.28 -13.73
C ALA A 537 22.31 -3.36 -13.56
N ALA A 538 21.95 -4.54 -13.04
CA ALA A 538 22.88 -5.67 -12.93
C ALA A 538 23.31 -6.19 -14.30
N GLU A 539 22.41 -6.28 -15.29
CA GLU A 539 22.78 -6.64 -16.67
C GLU A 539 23.78 -5.64 -17.28
N THR A 540 23.59 -4.34 -17.05
CA THR A 540 24.52 -3.29 -17.49
C THR A 540 25.89 -3.43 -16.81
N VAL A 541 25.92 -3.78 -15.53
CA VAL A 541 27.17 -4.07 -14.80
C VAL A 541 27.88 -5.30 -15.41
N VAL A 542 27.14 -6.37 -15.74
CA VAL A 542 27.74 -7.56 -16.38
C VAL A 542 28.38 -7.20 -17.71
N GLU A 543 27.74 -6.40 -18.55
CA GLU A 543 28.33 -5.98 -19.82
C GLU A 543 29.58 -5.10 -19.62
N ASP A 544 29.59 -4.24 -18.59
CA ASP A 544 30.80 -3.49 -18.22
C ASP A 544 31.93 -4.41 -17.73
N LEU A 545 31.62 -5.41 -16.91
CA LEU A 545 32.59 -6.40 -16.43
C LEU A 545 33.21 -7.22 -17.59
N LYS A 546 32.41 -7.63 -18.57
CA LYS A 546 32.88 -8.31 -19.78
C LYS A 546 33.85 -7.43 -20.57
N ARG A 547 33.47 -6.15 -20.76
CA ARG A 547 34.32 -5.16 -21.47
C ARG A 547 35.66 -4.97 -20.77
N ARG A 548 35.68 -4.92 -19.44
CA ARG A 548 36.90 -4.77 -18.63
C ARG A 548 37.80 -6.03 -18.71
N ALA A 549 37.19 -7.20 -18.64
CA ALA A 549 37.90 -8.46 -18.83
C ALA A 549 38.54 -8.56 -20.21
N ALA A 550 37.80 -8.17 -21.27
CA ALA A 550 38.31 -8.08 -22.63
C ALA A 550 39.53 -7.15 -22.72
N GLN A 551 39.44 -5.97 -22.11
CA GLN A 551 40.57 -5.02 -22.05
C GLN A 551 41.81 -5.57 -21.28
N ILE A 552 41.57 -6.31 -20.18
CA ILE A 552 42.66 -6.92 -19.39
C ILE A 552 43.38 -8.02 -20.19
N TRP A 553 42.64 -8.79 -20.97
CA TRP A 553 43.17 -9.88 -21.78
C TRP A 553 43.60 -9.48 -23.20
N ASP A 554 43.33 -8.24 -23.59
CA ASP A 554 43.55 -7.71 -24.94
C ASP A 554 42.87 -8.56 -26.05
N ILE A 555 41.59 -8.88 -25.80
CA ILE A 555 40.72 -9.65 -26.73
C ILE A 555 39.42 -8.90 -27.01
N PRO A 556 38.69 -9.22 -28.10
CA PRO A 556 37.37 -8.66 -28.36
C PRO A 556 36.36 -9.01 -27.24
N VAL A 557 35.42 -8.11 -26.94
CA VAL A 557 34.44 -8.32 -25.89
C VAL A 557 33.50 -9.51 -26.21
N GLU A 558 33.28 -9.80 -27.47
CA GLU A 558 32.51 -10.96 -27.94
C GLU A 558 33.19 -12.30 -27.60
N ALA A 559 34.47 -12.27 -27.32
CA ALA A 559 35.28 -13.41 -26.85
C ALA A 559 35.29 -13.54 -25.32
N VAL A 560 34.44 -12.80 -24.62
CA VAL A 560 34.28 -12.90 -23.16
C VAL A 560 32.89 -13.42 -22.82
N GLU A 561 32.82 -14.50 -22.08
CA GLU A 561 31.61 -15.03 -21.47
C GLU A 561 31.55 -14.68 -19.99
N TRP A 562 30.38 -14.28 -19.48
CA TRP A 562 30.12 -14.10 -18.07
C TRP A 562 29.32 -15.27 -17.55
N LYS A 563 29.82 -15.99 -16.58
CA LYS A 563 29.18 -17.15 -15.97
C LYS A 563 29.64 -17.35 -14.53
N ASP A 564 28.73 -17.73 -13.66
CA ASP A 564 29.00 -18.07 -12.26
C ASP A 564 29.80 -17.00 -11.49
N GLY A 565 29.52 -15.71 -11.76
CA GLY A 565 30.19 -14.58 -11.11
C GLY A 565 31.61 -14.31 -11.63
N MET A 566 31.97 -14.86 -12.77
CA MET A 566 33.32 -14.76 -13.35
C MET A 566 33.24 -14.46 -14.87
N ALA A 567 34.22 -13.71 -15.34
CA ALA A 567 34.55 -13.60 -16.76
C ALA A 567 35.44 -14.75 -17.21
N TYR A 568 35.09 -15.36 -18.35
CA TYR A 568 35.86 -16.41 -18.99
C TYR A 568 36.25 -15.99 -20.41
N PRO A 569 37.47 -16.29 -20.87
CA PRO A 569 37.80 -16.19 -22.28
C PRO A 569 37.02 -17.28 -23.06
N ALA A 570 36.42 -16.91 -24.18
CA ALA A 570 35.55 -17.79 -24.96
C ALA A 570 35.98 -17.88 -26.43
N GLY A 571 35.31 -18.77 -27.17
CA GLY A 571 35.60 -18.99 -28.61
C GLY A 571 37.02 -19.47 -28.84
N SER A 572 37.76 -18.83 -29.75
CA SER A 572 39.16 -19.16 -30.06
C SER A 572 40.13 -18.85 -28.90
N ASN A 573 39.69 -18.09 -27.90
CA ASN A 573 40.48 -17.73 -26.70
C ASN A 573 40.14 -18.61 -25.50
N ALA A 574 39.29 -19.62 -25.62
CA ALA A 574 38.95 -20.49 -24.51
C ALA A 574 40.17 -21.13 -23.86
N GLY A 575 40.35 -20.93 -22.56
CA GLY A 575 41.53 -21.43 -21.79
C GLY A 575 42.82 -20.65 -21.98
N ALA A 576 42.81 -19.55 -22.74
CA ALA A 576 44.02 -18.75 -22.98
C ALA A 576 44.46 -17.89 -21.79
N PHE A 577 43.48 -17.55 -20.92
CA PHE A 577 43.70 -16.69 -19.73
C PHE A 577 42.96 -17.28 -18.52
N GLU A 578 43.45 -16.96 -17.33
CA GLU A 578 42.77 -17.29 -16.07
C GLU A 578 41.47 -16.50 -15.96
N PRO A 579 40.35 -17.12 -15.56
CA PRO A 579 39.11 -16.43 -15.30
C PRO A 579 39.24 -15.31 -14.26
N LEU A 580 38.41 -14.26 -14.39
CA LEU A 580 38.42 -13.12 -13.50
C LEU A 580 37.07 -13.03 -12.76
N ASP A 581 37.14 -13.10 -11.42
CA ASP A 581 35.99 -12.85 -10.56
C ASP A 581 35.74 -11.34 -10.31
N LEU A 582 34.67 -11.01 -9.56
CA LEU A 582 34.37 -9.63 -9.22
C LEU A 582 35.51 -8.92 -8.49
N ALA A 583 36.20 -9.59 -7.55
CA ALA A 583 37.29 -9.01 -6.79
C ALA A 583 38.49 -8.72 -7.69
N ALA A 584 38.86 -9.64 -8.58
CA ALA A 584 39.92 -9.47 -9.53
C ALA A 584 39.66 -8.33 -10.52
N LEU A 585 38.44 -8.15 -10.97
CA LEU A 585 38.02 -7.04 -11.84
C LEU A 585 37.98 -5.71 -11.07
N ALA A 586 37.44 -5.69 -9.85
CA ALA A 586 37.40 -4.52 -8.99
C ALA A 586 38.79 -3.99 -8.66
N LEU A 587 39.75 -4.87 -8.35
CA LEU A 587 41.16 -4.51 -8.10
C LEU A 587 41.82 -3.81 -9.28
N LYS A 588 41.37 -4.08 -10.51
CA LYS A 588 41.89 -3.48 -11.74
C LYS A 588 41.03 -2.31 -12.26
N ALA A 589 39.97 -1.92 -11.53
CA ALA A 589 39.01 -0.91 -11.95
C ALA A 589 39.66 0.41 -12.37
N ALA A 590 40.60 0.93 -11.60
CA ALA A 590 41.28 2.19 -11.91
C ALA A 590 42.00 2.22 -13.28
N ARG A 591 42.39 1.04 -13.80
CA ARG A 591 43.11 0.89 -15.09
C ARG A 591 42.19 0.49 -16.23
N THR A 592 40.90 0.15 -15.94
CA THR A 592 39.93 -0.39 -16.92
C THR A 592 38.69 0.46 -17.09
N GLY A 593 38.66 1.69 -16.54
CA GLY A 593 37.54 2.63 -16.73
C GLY A 593 36.98 3.22 -15.44
N GLY A 594 37.62 3.00 -14.27
CA GLY A 594 37.19 3.56 -12.98
C GLY A 594 36.11 2.71 -12.30
N PRO A 595 35.24 3.30 -11.46
CA PRO A 595 34.22 2.56 -10.69
C PRO A 595 33.33 1.67 -11.55
N ILE A 596 32.98 0.48 -11.04
CA ILE A 596 32.08 -0.48 -11.72
C ILE A 596 30.69 -0.26 -11.18
N GLN A 597 29.83 0.40 -11.95
CA GLN A 597 28.48 0.74 -11.51
C GLN A 597 27.52 0.99 -12.66
N ALA A 598 26.22 0.82 -12.41
CA ALA A 598 25.15 1.24 -13.31
C ALA A 598 23.96 1.75 -12.51
N GLU A 599 23.31 2.77 -13.03
CA GLU A 599 21.99 3.25 -12.59
C GLU A 599 21.01 3.09 -13.73
N VAL A 600 19.83 2.53 -13.44
CA VAL A 600 18.77 2.36 -14.43
C VAL A 600 17.44 2.85 -13.85
N ALA A 601 16.76 3.68 -14.61
CA ALA A 601 15.39 4.12 -14.36
C ALA A 601 14.44 3.44 -15.35
N VAL A 602 13.32 2.94 -14.84
CA VAL A 602 12.25 2.32 -15.65
C VAL A 602 10.91 2.99 -15.37
N ASN A 603 10.02 3.00 -16.35
CA ASN A 603 8.59 3.20 -16.15
C ASN A 603 7.90 1.89 -16.53
N ALA A 604 7.81 0.97 -15.58
CA ALA A 604 7.36 -0.39 -15.81
C ALA A 604 5.85 -0.44 -16.05
N GLN A 605 5.44 -1.16 -17.10
CA GLN A 605 4.04 -1.33 -17.47
C GLN A 605 3.68 -2.82 -17.55
N GLY A 606 2.42 -3.15 -17.21
CA GLY A 606 1.90 -4.49 -17.38
C GLY A 606 2.34 -5.46 -16.28
N ALA A 607 2.30 -5.01 -15.03
CA ALA A 607 2.54 -5.87 -13.86
C ALA A 607 1.64 -7.12 -13.88
N GLY A 608 0.48 -7.02 -14.53
CA GLY A 608 -0.49 -8.10 -14.64
C GLY A 608 -1.25 -8.32 -13.32
N PRO A 609 -2.52 -8.72 -13.40
CA PRO A 609 -3.32 -8.93 -12.22
C PRO A 609 -2.88 -10.17 -11.42
N GLY A 610 -3.02 -10.09 -10.10
CA GLY A 610 -2.97 -11.23 -9.19
C GLY A 610 -4.38 -11.76 -8.93
N PHE A 611 -4.53 -13.08 -8.88
CA PHE A 611 -5.75 -13.78 -8.51
C PHE A 611 -5.49 -14.68 -7.31
N GLY A 612 -6.44 -14.75 -6.40
CA GLY A 612 -6.39 -15.64 -5.26
C GLY A 612 -7.71 -16.35 -5.02
N ALA A 613 -7.65 -17.43 -4.25
CA ALA A 613 -8.81 -18.11 -3.72
C ALA A 613 -8.52 -18.60 -2.31
N HIS A 614 -9.44 -18.38 -1.39
CA HIS A 614 -9.29 -18.78 0.00
C HIS A 614 -10.38 -19.77 0.40
N ILE A 615 -9.97 -20.83 1.10
CA ILE A 615 -10.86 -21.84 1.69
C ILE A 615 -10.78 -21.67 3.21
N CYS A 616 -11.93 -21.50 3.84
CA CYS A 616 -12.02 -21.35 5.29
C CYS A 616 -13.07 -22.31 5.86
N ASP A 617 -12.67 -23.13 6.82
CA ASP A 617 -13.57 -23.93 7.63
C ASP A 617 -13.76 -23.27 8.99
N VAL A 618 -15.02 -23.13 9.41
CA VAL A 618 -15.39 -22.57 10.70
C VAL A 618 -16.30 -23.51 11.46
N SER A 619 -16.24 -23.47 12.80
CA SER A 619 -17.30 -23.97 13.68
C SER A 619 -17.97 -22.79 14.37
N VAL A 620 -19.28 -22.91 14.59
CA VAL A 620 -20.07 -21.89 15.27
C VAL A 620 -20.72 -22.50 16.50
N ASP A 621 -20.44 -21.94 17.65
CA ASP A 621 -21.14 -22.27 18.88
C ASP A 621 -22.60 -21.79 18.77
N ARG A 622 -23.53 -22.72 18.86
CA ARG A 622 -24.98 -22.42 18.63
C ARG A 622 -25.63 -21.66 19.77
N GLU A 623 -25.03 -21.64 20.95
CA GLU A 623 -25.57 -20.94 22.12
C GLU A 623 -25.06 -19.50 22.17
N THR A 624 -23.79 -19.28 21.86
CA THR A 624 -23.13 -17.97 21.97
C THR A 624 -22.95 -17.25 20.65
N GLY A 625 -23.01 -17.97 19.51
CA GLY A 625 -22.68 -17.45 18.19
C GLY A 625 -21.17 -17.27 17.95
N ALA A 626 -20.32 -17.70 18.88
CA ALA A 626 -18.87 -17.59 18.74
C ALA A 626 -18.37 -18.41 17.55
N VAL A 627 -17.54 -17.79 16.73
CA VAL A 627 -16.94 -18.40 15.52
C VAL A 627 -15.51 -18.81 15.83
N THR A 628 -15.16 -20.07 15.54
CA THR A 628 -13.79 -20.57 15.59
C THR A 628 -13.35 -20.96 14.19
N ILE A 629 -12.19 -20.46 13.74
CA ILE A 629 -11.59 -20.86 12.47
C ILE A 629 -10.84 -22.18 12.69
N GLU A 630 -11.32 -23.25 12.06
CA GLU A 630 -10.77 -24.59 12.20
C GLU A 630 -9.59 -24.83 11.23
N ARG A 631 -9.69 -24.33 10.02
CA ARG A 631 -8.68 -24.47 8.98
C ARG A 631 -8.78 -23.33 7.98
N TYR A 632 -7.61 -22.85 7.51
CA TYR A 632 -7.53 -21.81 6.51
C TYR A 632 -6.46 -22.13 5.46
N THR A 633 -6.84 -22.08 4.18
CA THR A 633 -5.90 -22.25 3.06
C THR A 633 -6.06 -21.09 2.09
N ALA A 634 -4.97 -20.39 1.79
CA ALA A 634 -4.90 -19.29 0.86
C ALA A 634 -4.07 -19.70 -0.36
N ILE A 635 -4.67 -19.65 -1.53
CA ILE A 635 -4.09 -20.03 -2.82
C ILE A 635 -3.95 -18.78 -3.68
N GLN A 636 -2.75 -18.48 -4.19
CA GLN A 636 -2.47 -17.22 -4.87
C GLN A 636 -1.62 -17.42 -6.11
N ASP A 637 -2.03 -16.85 -7.27
CA ASP A 637 -1.15 -16.66 -8.43
C ASP A 637 -0.17 -15.51 -8.14
N VAL A 638 1.11 -15.82 -8.13
CA VAL A 638 2.20 -14.90 -7.79
C VAL A 638 3.14 -14.63 -8.96
N GLY A 639 2.81 -15.15 -10.15
CA GLY A 639 3.78 -15.21 -11.25
C GLY A 639 4.91 -16.17 -10.92
N LYS A 640 6.12 -15.66 -10.73
CA LYS A 640 7.27 -16.38 -10.14
C LYS A 640 7.54 -15.86 -8.74
N ALA A 641 7.58 -16.74 -7.75
CA ALA A 641 7.96 -16.40 -6.39
C ALA A 641 9.47 -16.16 -6.33
N ILE A 642 9.91 -14.91 -6.20
CA ILE A 642 11.33 -14.56 -6.10
C ILE A 642 11.92 -15.10 -4.80
N HIS A 643 11.24 -14.85 -3.67
CA HIS A 643 11.58 -15.38 -2.35
C HIS A 643 10.35 -16.07 -1.75
N PRO A 644 10.18 -17.39 -1.93
CA PRO A 644 8.95 -18.10 -1.55
C PRO A 644 8.50 -17.88 -0.11
N SER A 645 9.41 -17.91 0.88
CA SER A 645 9.02 -17.69 2.29
C SER A 645 8.43 -16.31 2.54
N TYR A 646 8.87 -15.27 1.81
CA TYR A 646 8.30 -13.93 1.96
C TYR A 646 6.93 -13.83 1.28
N VAL A 647 6.77 -14.48 0.14
CA VAL A 647 5.47 -14.55 -0.54
C VAL A 647 4.45 -15.25 0.36
N GLU A 648 4.81 -16.40 0.95
CA GLU A 648 3.98 -17.13 1.91
C GLU A 648 3.63 -16.25 3.11
N GLY A 649 4.61 -15.59 3.73
CA GLY A 649 4.40 -14.66 4.84
C GLY A 649 3.50 -13.47 4.49
N GLN A 650 3.61 -12.94 3.25
CA GLN A 650 2.71 -11.87 2.77
C GLN A 650 1.27 -12.36 2.59
N ILE A 651 1.07 -13.58 2.09
CA ILE A 651 -0.25 -14.20 1.93
C ILE A 651 -0.88 -14.46 3.30
N GLN A 652 -0.13 -15.05 4.22
CA GLN A 652 -0.56 -15.32 5.61
C GLN A 652 -0.94 -14.02 6.33
N GLY A 653 -0.09 -12.99 6.23
CA GLY A 653 -0.36 -11.69 6.83
C GLY A 653 -1.58 -10.98 6.23
N GLY A 654 -1.85 -11.15 4.93
CA GLY A 654 -3.06 -10.63 4.30
C GLY A 654 -4.32 -11.35 4.74
N ALA A 655 -4.27 -12.68 4.84
CA ALA A 655 -5.38 -13.48 5.34
C ALA A 655 -5.70 -13.14 6.81
N ALA A 656 -4.68 -12.98 7.67
CA ALA A 656 -4.88 -12.59 9.07
C ALA A 656 -5.58 -11.22 9.20
N GLN A 657 -5.22 -10.24 8.36
CA GLN A 657 -5.91 -8.95 8.30
C GLN A 657 -7.38 -9.09 7.85
N GLY A 658 -7.65 -9.92 6.84
CA GLY A 658 -9.03 -10.21 6.40
C GLY A 658 -9.87 -10.88 7.48
N ILE A 659 -9.30 -11.81 8.23
CA ILE A 659 -9.94 -12.49 9.38
C ILE A 659 -10.28 -11.46 10.47
N GLY A 660 -9.33 -10.59 10.82
CA GLY A 660 -9.55 -9.53 11.81
C GLY A 660 -10.70 -8.62 11.42
N TRP A 661 -10.72 -8.17 10.17
CA TRP A 661 -11.80 -7.33 9.64
C TRP A 661 -13.17 -8.03 9.67
N ALA A 662 -13.20 -9.34 9.38
CA ALA A 662 -14.44 -10.10 9.37
C ALA A 662 -15.02 -10.37 10.77
N LEU A 663 -14.18 -10.52 11.81
CA LEU A 663 -14.59 -11.06 13.11
C LEU A 663 -14.43 -10.11 14.29
N ASN A 664 -13.43 -9.22 14.29
CA ASN A 664 -12.99 -8.56 15.53
C ASN A 664 -12.83 -7.04 15.41
N GLU A 665 -12.46 -6.53 14.23
CA GLU A 665 -11.97 -5.15 14.07
C GLU A 665 -13.09 -4.22 13.62
N GLU A 666 -13.30 -3.14 14.34
CA GLU A 666 -14.16 -2.02 13.94
C GLU A 666 -13.79 -0.75 14.69
N TYR A 667 -14.10 0.41 14.10
CA TYR A 667 -14.05 1.70 14.76
C TYR A 667 -15.38 1.99 15.43
N ILE A 668 -15.38 2.08 16.77
CA ILE A 668 -16.57 2.37 17.57
C ILE A 668 -16.61 3.86 17.88
N TYR A 669 -17.70 4.50 17.51
CA TYR A 669 -17.95 5.93 17.78
C TYR A 669 -19.21 6.11 18.63
N ASN A 670 -19.17 7.06 19.55
CA ASN A 670 -20.32 7.48 20.31
C ASN A 670 -21.19 8.52 19.55
N ASP A 671 -22.32 8.92 20.14
CA ASP A 671 -23.27 9.88 19.55
C ASP A 671 -22.69 11.28 19.32
N ARG A 672 -21.51 11.59 19.89
CA ARG A 672 -20.78 12.84 19.67
C ARG A 672 -19.76 12.73 18.53
N GLY A 673 -19.69 11.60 17.86
CA GLY A 673 -18.72 11.31 16.81
C GLY A 673 -17.29 11.17 17.32
N GLN A 674 -17.12 10.76 18.59
CA GLN A 674 -15.83 10.52 19.23
C GLN A 674 -15.55 9.02 19.27
N MET A 675 -14.32 8.63 18.95
CA MET A 675 -13.89 7.23 18.96
C MET A 675 -13.70 6.72 20.38
N GLU A 676 -14.30 5.57 20.70
CA GLU A 676 -14.26 4.96 22.03
C GLU A 676 -13.15 3.91 22.18
N ASN A 677 -12.65 3.35 21.08
CA ASN A 677 -11.64 2.29 21.07
C ASN A 677 -10.34 2.63 20.32
N PRO A 678 -9.64 3.75 20.66
CA PRO A 678 -8.50 4.24 19.89
C PRO A 678 -7.17 3.56 20.24
N GLY A 679 -7.14 2.25 20.40
CA GLY A 679 -5.92 1.52 20.75
C GLY A 679 -6.08 0.01 20.74
N PHE A 680 -4.96 -0.71 20.70
CA PHE A 680 -4.96 -2.17 20.63
C PHE A 680 -5.45 -2.91 21.89
N LEU A 681 -5.83 -2.20 22.93
CA LEU A 681 -6.51 -2.78 24.08
C LEU A 681 -7.97 -3.10 23.73
N ASP A 682 -8.65 -2.15 23.09
CA ASP A 682 -10.09 -2.20 22.81
C ASP A 682 -10.39 -2.44 21.33
N TYR A 683 -9.51 -2.01 20.42
CA TYR A 683 -9.52 -2.37 19.00
C TYR A 683 -8.78 -3.68 18.82
N ARG A 684 -9.53 -4.78 18.68
CA ARG A 684 -8.99 -6.12 18.79
C ARG A 684 -8.47 -6.66 17.45
N VAL A 685 -7.16 -6.58 17.26
CA VAL A 685 -6.47 -7.31 16.17
C VAL A 685 -6.39 -8.80 16.53
N PRO A 686 -6.54 -9.75 15.58
CA PRO A 686 -6.36 -11.17 15.87
C PRO A 686 -4.99 -11.46 16.49
N VAL A 687 -4.99 -12.21 17.57
CA VAL A 687 -3.76 -12.75 18.18
C VAL A 687 -3.51 -14.18 17.72
N ALA A 688 -2.33 -14.73 18.03
CA ALA A 688 -1.91 -16.03 17.53
C ALA A 688 -2.86 -17.19 17.91
N SER A 689 -3.63 -17.05 18.99
CA SER A 689 -4.65 -18.03 19.41
C SER A 689 -5.97 -17.92 18.64
N ASP A 690 -6.22 -16.81 17.96
CA ASP A 690 -7.49 -16.56 17.26
C ASP A 690 -7.50 -17.14 15.84
N VAL A 691 -6.33 -17.46 15.30
CA VAL A 691 -6.17 -17.95 13.93
C VAL A 691 -5.37 -19.25 13.88
N PRO A 692 -5.81 -20.26 13.11
CA PRO A 692 -5.00 -21.45 12.86
C PRO A 692 -3.77 -21.11 12.01
N MET A 693 -2.87 -22.08 11.83
CA MET A 693 -1.83 -21.96 10.81
C MET A 693 -2.48 -21.77 9.43
N ILE A 694 -2.22 -20.64 8.80
CA ILE A 694 -2.70 -20.34 7.45
C ILE A 694 -1.78 -21.03 6.44
N GLU A 695 -2.32 -22.00 5.71
CA GLU A 695 -1.61 -22.70 4.66
C GLU A 695 -1.58 -21.82 3.39
N ALA A 696 -0.39 -21.40 2.96
CA ALA A 696 -0.20 -20.62 1.75
C ALA A 696 0.23 -21.52 0.59
N VAL A 697 -0.53 -21.52 -0.50
CA VAL A 697 -0.26 -22.29 -1.72
C VAL A 697 0.06 -21.34 -2.85
N LEU A 698 1.28 -21.43 -3.40
CA LEU A 698 1.76 -20.59 -4.47
C LEU A 698 1.43 -21.23 -5.82
N VAL A 699 0.70 -20.52 -6.65
CA VAL A 699 0.46 -20.85 -8.06
C VAL A 699 1.38 -19.94 -8.88
N GLU A 700 2.24 -20.54 -9.69
CA GLU A 700 3.20 -19.81 -10.51
C GLU A 700 2.77 -19.80 -11.99
N VAL A 701 2.16 -18.70 -12.42
CA VAL A 701 1.92 -18.41 -13.84
C VAL A 701 2.78 -17.21 -14.22
N PRO A 702 3.97 -17.43 -14.81
CA PRO A 702 4.96 -16.37 -15.03
C PRO A 702 4.42 -15.22 -15.87
N ASN A 703 4.71 -13.98 -15.45
CA ASN A 703 4.42 -12.78 -16.22
C ASN A 703 5.54 -12.53 -17.24
N PRO A 704 5.28 -12.65 -18.56
CA PRO A 704 6.33 -12.51 -19.57
C PRO A 704 6.91 -11.09 -19.70
N ARG A 705 6.32 -10.10 -19.02
CA ARG A 705 6.80 -8.72 -19.00
C ARG A 705 7.83 -8.46 -17.90
N HIS A 706 8.01 -9.40 -16.98
CA HIS A 706 9.06 -9.31 -15.95
C HIS A 706 10.19 -10.30 -16.27
N PRO A 707 11.47 -9.91 -16.13
CA PRO A 707 12.61 -10.79 -16.46
C PRO A 707 12.58 -12.17 -15.78
N PHE A 708 12.12 -12.20 -14.54
CA PHE A 708 11.95 -13.43 -13.74
C PHE A 708 10.51 -13.93 -13.65
N GLY A 709 9.57 -13.35 -14.38
CA GLY A 709 8.19 -13.79 -14.37
C GLY A 709 7.36 -13.35 -13.15
N ALA A 710 7.82 -12.44 -12.29
CA ALA A 710 7.09 -11.96 -11.12
C ALA A 710 5.87 -11.11 -11.50
N ARG A 711 4.87 -11.02 -10.58
CA ARG A 711 3.69 -10.15 -10.69
C ARG A 711 3.71 -9.07 -9.62
#